data_83a8f228b06d5c769f2b58039b0c803c
#
_entry.id   83a8f228b06d5c769f2b58039b0c803c
#
_cell.length_a   1.000
_cell.length_b   1.000
_cell.length_c   1.000
_cell.angle_alpha   90.00
_cell.angle_beta   90.00
_cell.angle_gamma   90.00
#
_symmetry.space_group_name_H-M   'P 1'
#
loop_
_entity.id
_entity.type
_entity.pdbx_description
1 polymer ?
#
loop_
_entity_poly.entity_id
_entity_poly.type
_entity_poly.pdbx_seq_one_letter_code
_entity_poly.pdbx_strand_id
1 'polypeptide(L)'
;MSESLLPLTEDELSSFVPPSPRQVLRICLNLKHLIDNVVPIQFEPEVVTSSESRIINDKVVKLALEAAGGQGDGKKGSSSQKYRAVLVFALLKVTGWYWELAATELHNSELFNLRADAAQLLAKLIIEKENNDKYLFIQMLCRRYVVNLNTEDSIPTNALELAVDMHSTIVIGSSGYQRCVKWLWRGWIIQSARDPSSYVLYKDVNKATVLSHFDADRIKTPMYQNAIEIFFSFLYLVIFTIIVNTPDRGVSPLDFYEVVFYIFTFGLIHDEIVKLYHVGMSYLSFSSVLSDILFSLVGASFVLRVLALTKSDWTSPSAIALDLASYRVLALASPLIYGRLLMYLDAQKFVGAMIVVVKMMMKESLIFFVLLGLVMLGFLQGFLGLDSADGRRDATILIIENLAQTVLGGGDFAAFERFVPPYAGVLFYFYSFLVSVILLNVLVALYASAYSKIYDNANDEYMALVAVKTLKYIRAPDSCVFVPPLNVIEIIISPLALIMSHKAYHSLAYKVMLIIYSPFLCYIAIKETRDARRVQFNRIRHLADDANEVDREWDLTDGYEDSFEGIFAHDGTTISVDRVNDDMRAQLAAERADPHFSVSKEWYAKVKKSSPPIEAGETSGVGWELYPLFEKIEALTELVQSVVDENKELKARLEAK
;
A
#
# COMPACT_ATOMS: atom_id res chain seq x y z
N MET A 1 9.72 -17.47 -38.37
CA MET A 1 8.91 -18.22 -37.37
C MET A 1 9.07 -17.45 -36.06
N SER A 2 8.09 -16.64 -35.74
CA SER A 2 8.09 -15.90 -34.48
C SER A 2 7.75 -16.89 -33.37
N GLU A 3 8.74 -17.29 -32.61
CA GLU A 3 8.50 -18.06 -31.40
C GLU A 3 7.68 -17.18 -30.46
N SER A 4 6.51 -17.71 -30.12
CA SER A 4 5.56 -17.12 -29.23
C SER A 4 6.25 -16.68 -27.93
N LEU A 5 5.99 -15.43 -27.51
CA LEU A 5 6.18 -14.97 -26.15
C LEU A 5 5.29 -15.82 -25.22
N LEU A 6 5.63 -17.09 -25.05
CA LEU A 6 4.96 -17.96 -24.11
C LEU A 6 5.23 -17.42 -22.69
N PRO A 7 4.22 -17.39 -21.83
CA PRO A 7 4.46 -17.12 -20.42
C PRO A 7 5.53 -18.10 -19.94
N LEU A 8 6.47 -17.58 -19.15
CA LEU A 8 7.45 -18.41 -18.47
C LEU A 8 6.69 -19.52 -17.75
N THR A 9 7.05 -20.78 -18.00
CA THR A 9 6.48 -21.90 -17.26
C THR A 9 6.96 -21.83 -15.81
N GLU A 10 6.24 -22.45 -14.87
CA GLU A 10 6.72 -22.57 -13.48
C GLU A 10 8.14 -23.15 -13.40
N ASP A 11 8.52 -24.00 -14.35
CA ASP A 11 9.85 -24.63 -14.41
C ASP A 11 10.95 -23.63 -14.81
N GLU A 12 10.68 -22.68 -15.69
CA GLU A 12 11.65 -21.62 -16.07
C GLU A 12 11.87 -20.60 -14.93
N LEU A 13 10.83 -20.31 -14.13
CA LEU A 13 10.93 -19.46 -12.96
C LEU A 13 11.57 -20.16 -11.76
N SER A 14 11.42 -21.47 -11.65
CA SER A 14 12.08 -22.28 -10.60
C SER A 14 13.61 -22.32 -10.77
N SER A 15 14.12 -21.92 -11.91
CA SER A 15 15.56 -21.86 -12.21
C SER A 15 16.28 -20.63 -11.65
N PHE A 16 15.54 -19.54 -11.27
CA PHE A 16 16.16 -18.34 -10.71
C PHE A 16 16.54 -18.55 -9.24
N VAL A 17 17.84 -18.55 -8.95
CA VAL A 17 18.37 -18.62 -7.58
C VAL A 17 18.58 -17.19 -7.05
N PRO A 18 17.87 -16.76 -6.00
CA PRO A 18 18.04 -15.43 -5.43
C PRO A 18 19.44 -15.28 -4.81
N PRO A 19 19.96 -14.04 -4.69
CA PRO A 19 21.17 -13.77 -3.93
C PRO A 19 21.00 -14.17 -2.46
N SER A 20 22.11 -14.56 -1.81
CA SER A 20 22.10 -14.88 -0.38
C SER A 20 21.81 -13.62 0.46
N PRO A 21 21.23 -13.75 1.68
CA PRO A 21 20.93 -12.63 2.55
C PRO A 21 22.14 -11.70 2.82
N ARG A 22 23.34 -12.25 2.91
CA ARG A 22 24.59 -11.50 3.07
C ARG A 22 24.98 -10.73 1.80
N GLN A 23 24.74 -11.30 0.62
CA GLN A 23 24.97 -10.60 -0.65
C GLN A 23 23.99 -9.43 -0.80
N VAL A 24 22.72 -9.61 -0.42
CA VAL A 24 21.73 -8.53 -0.40
C VAL A 24 22.18 -7.40 0.53
N LEU A 25 22.65 -7.72 1.74
CA LEU A 25 23.17 -6.71 2.67
C LEU A 25 24.32 -5.91 2.05
N ARG A 26 25.27 -6.58 1.37
CA ARG A 26 26.38 -5.88 0.69
C ARG A 26 25.91 -4.93 -0.39
N ILE A 27 24.93 -5.35 -1.19
CA ILE A 27 24.32 -4.47 -2.20
C ILE A 27 23.68 -3.24 -1.53
N CYS A 28 22.96 -3.42 -0.43
CA CYS A 28 22.39 -2.31 0.34
C CYS A 28 23.49 -1.35 0.84
N LEU A 29 24.58 -1.87 1.38
CA LEU A 29 25.70 -1.05 1.88
C LEU A 29 26.43 -0.31 0.75
N ASN A 30 26.61 -0.95 -0.42
CA ASN A 30 27.18 -0.30 -1.60
C ASN A 30 26.29 0.85 -2.08
N LEU A 31 24.98 0.63 -2.15
CA LEU A 31 24.01 1.67 -2.54
C LEU A 31 23.96 2.80 -1.52
N LYS A 32 24.00 2.48 -0.22
CA LYS A 32 24.10 3.49 0.84
C LYS A 32 25.35 4.36 0.65
N HIS A 33 26.51 3.72 0.42
CA HIS A 33 27.75 4.43 0.17
C HIS A 33 27.68 5.31 -1.09
N LEU A 34 27.03 4.84 -2.16
CA LEU A 34 26.79 5.64 -3.37
C LEU A 34 25.99 6.90 -3.03
N ILE A 35 24.87 6.76 -2.33
CA ILE A 35 23.97 7.85 -1.98
C ILE A 35 24.65 8.84 -1.02
N ASP A 36 25.39 8.36 -0.01
CA ASP A 36 26.14 9.20 0.92
C ASP A 36 27.15 10.11 0.19
N ASN A 37 27.75 9.63 -0.91
CA ASN A 37 28.68 10.41 -1.71
C ASN A 37 28.00 11.31 -2.74
N VAL A 38 26.85 10.91 -3.28
CA VAL A 38 26.08 11.69 -4.27
C VAL A 38 25.33 12.84 -3.59
N VAL A 39 24.87 12.64 -2.35
CA VAL A 39 24.17 13.65 -1.52
C VAL A 39 24.97 13.86 -0.22
N PRO A 40 26.13 14.52 -0.28
CA PRO A 40 26.99 14.70 0.90
C PRO A 40 26.51 15.78 1.86
N ILE A 41 25.80 16.79 1.35
CA ILE A 41 25.24 17.93 2.09
C ILE A 41 23.76 18.09 1.79
N GLN A 42 23.10 18.94 2.57
CA GLN A 42 21.70 19.30 2.36
C GLN A 42 21.56 20.21 1.13
N PHE A 43 20.72 19.79 0.18
CA PHE A 43 20.29 20.56 -0.98
C PHE A 43 18.79 20.91 -0.85
N GLU A 44 18.30 21.80 -1.69
CA GLU A 44 16.84 21.96 -1.83
C GLU A 44 16.19 20.68 -2.37
N PRO A 45 15.11 20.20 -1.78
CA PRO A 45 14.47 18.93 -2.18
C PRO A 45 14.16 18.86 -3.68
N GLU A 46 13.72 19.96 -4.29
CA GLU A 46 13.38 20.05 -5.72
C GLU A 46 14.56 19.73 -6.63
N VAL A 47 15.78 20.05 -6.21
CA VAL A 47 16.99 19.78 -7.00
C VAL A 47 17.30 18.30 -7.07
N VAL A 48 16.97 17.55 -6.02
CA VAL A 48 17.19 16.10 -5.95
C VAL A 48 16.03 15.33 -6.55
N THR A 49 14.78 15.73 -6.27
CA THR A 49 13.58 14.98 -6.60
C THR A 49 13.00 15.28 -7.99
N SER A 50 13.46 16.34 -8.67
CA SER A 50 12.99 16.66 -10.02
C SER A 50 13.29 15.54 -11.03
N SER A 51 12.46 15.41 -12.04
CA SER A 51 12.66 14.45 -13.14
C SER A 51 13.95 14.69 -13.94
N GLU A 52 14.44 15.94 -13.94
CA GLU A 52 15.71 16.36 -14.54
C GLU A 52 16.76 16.66 -13.48
N SER A 53 16.82 15.84 -12.42
CA SER A 53 17.78 16.02 -11.34
C SER A 53 19.21 16.03 -11.86
N ARG A 54 19.95 17.07 -11.55
CA ARG A 54 21.38 17.17 -11.89
C ARG A 54 22.25 16.28 -11.01
N ILE A 55 21.75 15.91 -9.83
CA ILE A 55 22.43 15.03 -8.88
C ILE A 55 22.23 13.57 -9.25
N ILE A 56 20.97 13.15 -9.44
CA ILE A 56 20.63 11.77 -9.80
C ILE A 56 20.54 11.67 -11.33
N ASN A 57 21.68 11.64 -11.97
CA ASN A 57 21.81 11.57 -13.41
C ASN A 57 22.04 10.12 -13.90
N ASP A 58 22.11 9.94 -15.22
CA ASP A 58 22.36 8.63 -15.85
C ASP A 58 23.67 7.97 -15.43
N LYS A 59 24.68 8.74 -15.05
CA LYS A 59 25.95 8.21 -14.54
C LYS A 59 25.73 7.54 -13.18
N VAL A 60 24.94 8.18 -12.29
CA VAL A 60 24.60 7.64 -10.97
C VAL A 60 23.77 6.38 -11.10
N VAL A 61 22.80 6.36 -12.03
CA VAL A 61 22.00 5.14 -12.31
C VAL A 61 22.89 4.00 -12.80
N LYS A 62 23.87 4.26 -13.69
CA LYS A 62 24.83 3.24 -14.13
C LYS A 62 25.68 2.74 -12.95
N LEU A 63 26.16 3.62 -12.07
CA LEU A 63 26.89 3.23 -10.88
C LEU A 63 26.05 2.40 -9.89
N ALA A 64 24.76 2.72 -9.77
CA ALA A 64 23.84 1.91 -8.98
C ALA A 64 23.64 0.50 -9.56
N LEU A 65 23.55 0.39 -10.89
CA LEU A 65 23.51 -0.92 -11.57
C LEU A 65 24.83 -1.70 -11.37
N GLU A 66 25.97 -1.01 -11.37
CA GLU A 66 27.28 -1.60 -11.08
C GLU A 66 27.44 -1.99 -9.60
N ALA A 67 26.73 -1.31 -8.67
CA ALA A 67 26.76 -1.61 -7.23
C ALA A 67 26.24 -3.01 -6.90
N ALA A 68 25.39 -3.58 -7.76
CA ALA A 68 24.94 -4.96 -7.66
C ALA A 68 26.09 -5.97 -7.90
N GLY A 69 27.23 -5.54 -8.46
CA GLY A 69 28.33 -6.42 -8.82
C GLY A 69 28.09 -7.19 -10.12
N GLY A 70 28.99 -8.12 -10.42
CA GLY A 70 28.83 -9.01 -11.60
C GLY A 70 29.39 -8.44 -12.90
N GLN A 71 30.06 -7.29 -12.89
CA GLN A 71 30.72 -6.73 -14.09
C GLN A 71 32.21 -7.09 -14.22
N GLY A 72 32.79 -7.72 -13.19
CA GLY A 72 34.24 -7.97 -13.17
C GLY A 72 34.78 -8.85 -14.31
N ASP A 73 33.92 -9.64 -14.95
CA ASP A 73 34.37 -10.67 -15.89
C ASP A 73 34.06 -10.35 -17.37
N GLY A 74 33.55 -9.18 -17.71
CA GLY A 74 33.26 -8.82 -19.12
C GLY A 74 32.25 -9.71 -19.82
N LYS A 75 31.69 -10.70 -19.14
CA LYS A 75 30.66 -11.59 -19.65
C LYS A 75 29.28 -10.99 -19.39
N LYS A 76 28.62 -10.56 -20.46
CA LYS A 76 27.18 -10.34 -20.47
C LYS A 76 26.50 -11.68 -20.16
N GLY A 77 26.16 -11.94 -18.91
CA GLY A 77 25.61 -13.21 -18.52
C GLY A 77 24.65 -13.11 -17.33
N SER A 78 23.94 -14.18 -17.09
CA SER A 78 22.89 -14.38 -16.09
C SER A 78 23.25 -13.94 -14.65
N SER A 79 24.53 -13.90 -14.25
CA SER A 79 24.94 -13.45 -12.92
C SER A 79 24.63 -11.98 -12.67
N SER A 80 24.74 -11.13 -13.68
CA SER A 80 24.40 -9.72 -13.56
C SER A 80 22.90 -9.51 -13.34
N GLN A 81 22.03 -10.28 -13.98
CA GLN A 81 20.57 -10.21 -13.79
C GLN A 81 20.15 -10.64 -12.38
N LYS A 82 20.78 -11.69 -11.84
CA LYS A 82 20.52 -12.17 -10.48
C LYS A 82 20.70 -11.07 -9.43
N TYR A 83 21.78 -10.33 -9.49
CA TYR A 83 22.08 -9.28 -8.52
C TYR A 83 21.30 -7.99 -8.78
N ARG A 84 21.05 -7.66 -10.05
CA ARG A 84 20.21 -6.51 -10.43
C ARG A 84 18.78 -6.66 -9.97
N ALA A 85 18.25 -7.88 -9.90
CA ALA A 85 16.90 -8.15 -9.41
C ALA A 85 16.64 -7.59 -8.00
N VAL A 86 17.69 -7.48 -7.17
CA VAL A 86 17.59 -7.02 -5.79
C VAL A 86 17.66 -5.50 -5.65
N LEU A 87 18.09 -4.76 -6.69
CA LEU A 87 18.41 -3.33 -6.57
C LEU A 87 17.27 -2.49 -6.02
N VAL A 88 16.06 -2.66 -6.55
CA VAL A 88 14.88 -1.90 -6.09
C VAL A 88 14.58 -2.19 -4.62
N PHE A 89 14.59 -3.47 -4.25
CA PHE A 89 14.41 -3.89 -2.86
C PHE A 89 15.50 -3.32 -1.94
N ALA A 90 16.77 -3.36 -2.38
CA ALA A 90 17.90 -2.85 -1.62
C ALA A 90 17.82 -1.32 -1.43
N LEU A 91 17.44 -0.57 -2.47
CA LEU A 91 17.24 0.88 -2.37
C LEU A 91 16.11 1.23 -1.40
N LEU A 92 15.01 0.50 -1.41
CA LEU A 92 13.93 0.68 -0.45
C LEU A 92 14.39 0.36 0.99
N LYS A 93 15.22 -0.68 1.20
CA LYS A 93 15.80 -0.94 2.52
C LYS A 93 16.70 0.20 2.97
N VAL A 94 17.53 0.75 2.08
CA VAL A 94 18.38 1.90 2.36
C VAL A 94 17.54 3.15 2.68
N THR A 95 16.44 3.37 1.98
CA THR A 95 15.46 4.42 2.30
C THR A 95 14.97 4.30 3.74
N GLY A 96 14.56 3.10 4.16
CA GLY A 96 14.13 2.85 5.54
C GLY A 96 15.22 3.15 6.56
N TRP A 97 16.48 2.79 6.29
CA TRP A 97 17.60 3.11 7.17
C TRP A 97 17.86 4.62 7.28
N TYR A 98 17.71 5.38 6.19
CA TYR A 98 17.83 6.84 6.26
C TYR A 98 16.71 7.49 7.07
N TRP A 99 15.47 7.00 6.95
CA TRP A 99 14.37 7.50 7.77
C TRP A 99 14.54 7.15 9.27
N GLU A 100 15.09 5.98 9.58
CA GLU A 100 15.43 5.61 10.94
C GLU A 100 16.54 6.53 11.49
N LEU A 101 17.57 6.84 10.69
CA LEU A 101 18.61 7.81 11.05
C LEU A 101 18.03 9.22 11.22
N ALA A 102 17.12 9.65 10.35
CA ALA A 102 16.45 10.95 10.46
C ALA A 102 15.63 11.08 11.76
N ALA A 103 15.05 9.98 12.22
CA ALA A 103 14.29 9.94 13.47
C ALA A 103 15.19 9.93 14.71
N THR A 104 16.38 9.35 14.62
CA THR A 104 17.34 9.24 15.74
C THR A 104 18.30 10.44 15.83
N GLU A 105 18.77 10.94 14.69
CA GLU A 105 19.70 12.07 14.59
C GLU A 105 19.00 13.33 14.11
N LEU A 106 18.23 13.99 14.99
CA LEU A 106 17.38 15.13 14.65
C LEU A 106 18.13 16.31 14.02
N HIS A 107 19.39 16.51 14.35
CA HIS A 107 20.22 17.61 13.81
C HIS A 107 20.57 17.44 12.33
N ASN A 108 20.55 16.21 11.81
CA ASN A 108 20.80 15.87 10.41
C ASN A 108 19.54 15.30 9.72
N SER A 109 18.36 15.44 10.33
CA SER A 109 17.13 14.80 9.86
C SER A 109 16.77 15.19 8.42
N GLU A 110 16.96 16.46 8.05
CA GLU A 110 16.68 16.95 6.70
C GLU A 110 17.61 16.34 5.66
N LEU A 111 18.91 16.20 5.98
CA LEU A 111 19.88 15.53 5.10
C LEU A 111 19.54 14.05 4.90
N PHE A 112 19.16 13.34 5.98
CA PHE A 112 18.80 11.93 5.86
C PHE A 112 17.47 11.74 5.11
N ASN A 113 16.49 12.63 5.27
CA ASN A 113 15.28 12.62 4.48
C ASN A 113 15.60 12.83 2.99
N LEU A 114 16.46 13.79 2.66
CA LEU A 114 16.89 14.05 1.30
C LEU A 114 17.61 12.85 0.66
N ARG A 115 18.47 12.15 1.43
CA ARG A 115 19.09 10.89 1.00
C ARG A 115 18.08 9.77 0.78
N ALA A 116 17.04 9.71 1.61
CA ALA A 116 15.95 8.77 1.45
C ALA A 116 15.19 9.04 0.14
N ASP A 117 14.90 10.29 -0.17
CA ASP A 117 14.24 10.69 -1.42
C ASP A 117 15.11 10.41 -2.64
N ALA A 118 16.43 10.66 -2.54
CA ALA A 118 17.39 10.29 -3.58
C ALA A 118 17.42 8.78 -3.84
N ALA A 119 17.34 7.96 -2.78
CA ALA A 119 17.25 6.49 -2.92
C ALA A 119 15.98 6.06 -3.63
N GLN A 120 14.83 6.67 -3.29
CA GLN A 120 13.54 6.40 -3.92
C GLN A 120 13.54 6.82 -5.40
N LEU A 121 14.07 8.00 -5.72
CA LEU A 121 14.20 8.47 -7.10
C LEU A 121 15.09 7.52 -7.92
N LEU A 122 16.21 7.09 -7.35
CA LEU A 122 17.10 6.13 -8.01
C LEU A 122 16.38 4.79 -8.26
N ALA A 123 15.57 4.31 -7.32
CA ALA A 123 14.76 3.12 -7.50
C ALA A 123 13.72 3.29 -8.63
N LYS A 124 13.03 4.45 -8.68
CA LYS A 124 12.12 4.81 -9.75
C LYS A 124 12.80 4.77 -11.12
N LEU A 125 13.95 5.42 -11.26
CA LEU A 125 14.70 5.46 -12.52
C LEU A 125 15.18 4.06 -12.97
N ILE A 126 15.54 3.18 -12.03
CA ILE A 126 15.88 1.79 -12.35
C ILE A 126 14.66 1.02 -12.86
N ILE A 127 13.50 1.20 -12.23
CA ILE A 127 12.23 0.58 -12.66
C ILE A 127 11.86 1.04 -14.07
N GLU A 128 11.95 2.34 -14.35
CA GLU A 128 11.57 2.92 -15.64
C GLU A 128 12.54 2.57 -16.79
N LYS A 129 13.80 2.28 -16.47
CA LYS A 129 14.81 1.86 -17.45
C LYS A 129 14.79 0.36 -17.77
N GLU A 130 14.07 -0.44 -17.00
CA GLU A 130 14.00 -1.88 -17.25
C GLU A 130 12.97 -2.17 -18.35
N ASN A 131 13.46 -2.67 -19.49
CA ASN A 131 12.61 -2.94 -20.65
C ASN A 131 11.93 -4.32 -20.61
N ASN A 132 12.38 -5.22 -19.71
CA ASN A 132 11.80 -6.55 -19.61
C ASN A 132 10.77 -6.61 -18.49
N ASP A 133 9.50 -6.44 -18.83
CA ASP A 133 8.38 -6.44 -17.90
C ASP A 133 8.29 -7.70 -17.05
N LYS A 134 8.54 -8.88 -17.65
CA LYS A 134 8.49 -10.15 -16.90
C LYS A 134 9.57 -10.20 -15.83
N TYR A 135 10.78 -9.79 -16.16
CA TYR A 135 11.87 -9.70 -15.22
C TYR A 135 11.60 -8.66 -14.15
N LEU A 136 11.14 -7.46 -14.55
CA LEU A 136 10.78 -6.38 -13.63
C LEU A 136 9.71 -6.83 -12.65
N PHE A 137 8.58 -7.39 -13.13
CA PHE A 137 7.45 -7.70 -12.28
C PHE A 137 7.72 -8.90 -11.36
N ILE A 138 8.27 -9.98 -11.93
CA ILE A 138 8.40 -11.23 -11.18
C ILE A 138 9.66 -11.25 -10.30
N GLN A 139 10.81 -10.81 -10.86
CA GLN A 139 12.08 -10.92 -10.13
C GLN A 139 12.40 -9.66 -9.32
N MET A 140 12.21 -8.46 -9.88
CA MET A 140 12.60 -7.24 -9.19
C MET A 140 11.54 -6.76 -8.17
N LEU A 141 10.24 -6.85 -8.50
CA LEU A 141 9.18 -6.28 -7.69
C LEU A 141 8.46 -7.30 -6.80
N CYS A 142 8.01 -8.44 -7.36
CA CYS A 142 7.18 -9.39 -6.62
C CYS A 142 7.98 -10.39 -5.79
N ARG A 143 9.21 -10.76 -6.20
CA ARG A 143 9.99 -11.75 -5.47
C ARG A 143 10.38 -11.26 -4.09
N ARG A 144 10.26 -12.15 -3.08
CA ARG A 144 10.64 -11.86 -1.71
C ARG A 144 12.13 -12.10 -1.51
N TYR A 145 12.79 -11.13 -0.88
CA TYR A 145 14.20 -11.16 -0.52
C TYR A 145 14.38 -11.04 0.99
N VAL A 146 15.54 -11.47 1.46
CA VAL A 146 15.93 -11.46 2.88
C VAL A 146 17.24 -10.70 3.01
N VAL A 147 17.37 -9.89 4.05
CA VAL A 147 18.61 -9.21 4.42
C VAL A 147 19.10 -9.77 5.75
N ASN A 148 20.38 -10.10 5.83
CA ASN A 148 21.00 -10.53 7.08
C ASN A 148 21.54 -9.32 7.83
N LEU A 149 20.90 -8.94 8.94
CA LEU A 149 21.31 -7.87 9.84
C LEU A 149 21.75 -8.47 11.17
N ASN A 150 22.96 -8.15 11.62
CA ASN A 150 23.48 -8.59 12.93
C ASN A 150 23.39 -10.11 13.18
N THR A 151 23.64 -10.92 12.15
CA THR A 151 23.54 -12.39 12.15
C THR A 151 22.12 -12.96 12.17
N GLU A 152 21.10 -12.11 12.17
CA GLU A 152 19.70 -12.52 12.04
C GLU A 152 19.16 -12.20 10.65
N ASP A 153 18.38 -13.12 10.10
CA ASP A 153 17.74 -12.92 8.81
C ASP A 153 16.42 -12.17 8.98
N SER A 154 16.22 -11.12 8.17
CA SER A 154 14.98 -10.37 8.18
C SER A 154 13.80 -11.22 7.69
N ILE A 155 12.57 -10.82 8.00
CA ILE A 155 11.37 -11.40 7.42
C ILE A 155 11.44 -11.26 5.89
N PRO A 156 11.13 -12.33 5.12
CA PRO A 156 11.09 -12.27 3.66
C PRO A 156 10.04 -11.27 3.18
N THR A 157 10.48 -10.20 2.50
CA THR A 157 9.61 -9.15 1.95
C THR A 157 10.00 -8.86 0.51
N ASN A 158 9.05 -8.39 -0.30
CA ASN A 158 9.31 -7.96 -1.68
C ASN A 158 9.36 -6.43 -1.79
N ALA A 159 9.78 -5.92 -2.94
CA ALA A 159 9.88 -4.49 -3.16
C ALA A 159 8.50 -3.80 -3.15
N LEU A 160 7.45 -4.48 -3.65
CA LEU A 160 6.09 -3.95 -3.61
C LEU A 160 5.58 -3.77 -2.18
N GLU A 161 5.71 -4.83 -1.37
CA GLU A 161 5.29 -4.81 0.04
C GLU A 161 6.05 -3.73 0.81
N LEU A 162 7.36 -3.64 0.59
CA LEU A 162 8.22 -2.69 1.29
C LEU A 162 7.89 -1.23 0.92
N ALA A 163 7.65 -0.94 -0.37
CA ALA A 163 7.28 0.40 -0.82
C ALA A 163 5.95 0.86 -0.21
N VAL A 164 4.96 -0.04 -0.13
CA VAL A 164 3.66 0.25 0.49
C VAL A 164 3.77 0.42 2.00
N ASP A 165 4.50 -0.46 2.68
CA ASP A 165 4.64 -0.41 4.15
C ASP A 165 5.37 0.86 4.61
N MET A 166 6.32 1.35 3.81
CA MET A 166 7.04 2.60 4.04
C MET A 166 6.36 3.83 3.43
N HIS A 167 5.26 3.66 2.70
CA HIS A 167 4.56 4.74 1.99
C HIS A 167 5.48 5.53 1.04
N SER A 168 6.29 4.80 0.26
CA SER A 168 7.26 5.36 -0.69
C SER A 168 6.55 5.81 -1.98
N THR A 169 5.92 6.98 -1.97
CA THR A 169 5.07 7.49 -3.07
C THR A 169 5.86 7.69 -4.37
N ILE A 170 7.12 8.09 -4.30
CA ILE A 170 8.00 8.29 -5.47
C ILE A 170 8.18 6.97 -6.24
N VAL A 171 8.40 5.86 -5.54
CA VAL A 171 8.56 4.53 -6.16
C VAL A 171 7.21 3.98 -6.61
N ILE A 172 6.18 4.13 -5.78
CA ILE A 172 4.82 3.69 -6.09
C ILE A 172 4.28 4.41 -7.33
N GLY A 173 4.59 5.70 -7.50
CA GLY A 173 4.21 6.49 -8.68
C GLY A 173 4.96 6.13 -9.96
N SER A 174 5.93 5.20 -9.96
CA SER A 174 6.61 4.78 -11.18
C SER A 174 5.71 3.93 -12.08
N SER A 175 5.84 4.10 -13.40
CA SER A 175 5.01 3.41 -14.38
C SER A 175 5.11 1.89 -14.29
N GLY A 176 6.32 1.36 -14.18
CA GLY A 176 6.56 -0.09 -14.06
C GLY A 176 5.96 -0.69 -12.78
N TYR A 177 6.04 0.04 -11.65
CA TYR A 177 5.42 -0.39 -10.40
C TYR A 177 3.90 -0.47 -10.54
N GLN A 178 3.27 0.57 -11.09
CA GLN A 178 1.81 0.62 -11.25
C GLN A 178 1.29 -0.45 -12.20
N ARG A 179 2.01 -0.72 -13.29
CA ARG A 179 1.67 -1.82 -14.21
C ARG A 179 1.78 -3.17 -13.52
N CYS A 180 2.79 -3.38 -12.67
CA CYS A 180 2.90 -4.59 -11.86
C CYS A 180 1.72 -4.76 -10.90
N VAL A 181 1.32 -3.68 -10.19
CA VAL A 181 0.14 -3.67 -9.32
C VAL A 181 -1.13 -3.99 -10.10
N LYS A 182 -1.29 -3.43 -11.31
CA LYS A 182 -2.42 -3.72 -12.20
C LYS A 182 -2.48 -5.22 -12.57
N TRP A 183 -1.36 -5.82 -12.91
CA TRP A 183 -1.31 -7.25 -13.24
C TRP A 183 -1.62 -8.13 -12.04
N LEU A 184 -1.17 -7.75 -10.85
CA LEU A 184 -1.54 -8.40 -9.59
C LEU A 184 -3.03 -8.24 -9.29
N TRP A 185 -3.58 -7.03 -9.47
CA TRP A 185 -4.99 -6.74 -9.28
C TRP A 185 -5.90 -7.63 -10.15
N ARG A 186 -5.51 -7.84 -11.39
CA ARG A 186 -6.22 -8.70 -12.34
C ARG A 186 -5.95 -10.19 -12.16
N GLY A 187 -4.99 -10.55 -11.33
CA GLY A 187 -4.57 -11.94 -11.13
C GLY A 187 -3.85 -12.53 -12.35
N TRP A 188 -3.16 -11.73 -13.14
CA TRP A 188 -2.24 -12.20 -14.17
C TRP A 188 -0.91 -12.65 -13.57
N ILE A 189 -0.55 -12.09 -12.42
CA ILE A 189 0.56 -12.54 -11.58
C ILE A 189 -0.06 -13.15 -10.33
N ILE A 190 0.32 -14.38 -10.02
CA ILE A 190 -0.15 -15.13 -8.85
C ILE A 190 1.04 -15.66 -8.05
N GLN A 191 0.84 -15.87 -6.77
CA GLN A 191 1.87 -16.51 -5.93
C GLN A 191 2.04 -17.96 -6.33
N SER A 192 3.28 -18.45 -6.39
CA SER A 192 3.57 -19.85 -6.72
C SER A 192 3.11 -20.77 -5.60
N ALA A 193 2.42 -21.86 -5.96
CA ALA A 193 2.01 -22.90 -5.01
C ALA A 193 3.20 -23.69 -4.43
N ARG A 194 4.35 -23.70 -5.12
CA ARG A 194 5.54 -24.45 -4.70
C ARG A 194 6.47 -23.64 -3.79
N ASP A 195 6.64 -22.36 -4.08
CA ASP A 195 7.52 -21.45 -3.36
C ASP A 195 6.76 -20.16 -3.02
N PRO A 196 6.39 -19.95 -1.73
CA PRO A 196 5.68 -18.75 -1.29
C PRO A 196 6.48 -17.44 -1.49
N SER A 197 7.79 -17.54 -1.72
CA SER A 197 8.66 -16.39 -1.97
C SER A 197 8.65 -15.95 -3.43
N SER A 198 8.08 -16.75 -4.33
CA SER A 198 8.06 -16.49 -5.76
C SER A 198 6.65 -16.25 -6.30
N TYR A 199 6.59 -15.50 -7.38
CA TYR A 199 5.37 -15.22 -8.12
C TYR A 199 5.53 -15.71 -9.56
N VAL A 200 4.43 -16.13 -10.17
CA VAL A 200 4.39 -16.69 -11.52
C VAL A 200 3.26 -16.04 -12.32
N LEU A 201 3.40 -16.04 -13.65
CA LEU A 201 2.33 -15.62 -14.52
C LEU A 201 1.22 -16.67 -14.56
N TYR A 202 -0.02 -16.23 -14.55
CA TYR A 202 -1.16 -17.13 -14.70
C TYR A 202 -1.14 -17.79 -16.08
N LYS A 203 -1.04 -19.12 -16.10
CA LYS A 203 -0.82 -19.92 -17.33
C LYS A 203 -1.93 -19.81 -18.38
N ASP A 204 -3.14 -19.49 -17.96
CA ASP A 204 -4.33 -19.50 -18.82
C ASP A 204 -4.74 -18.09 -19.30
N VAL A 205 -3.90 -17.06 -19.09
CA VAL A 205 -4.15 -15.66 -19.50
C VAL A 205 -4.60 -15.54 -20.96
N ASN A 206 -4.06 -16.39 -21.85
CA ASN A 206 -4.35 -16.38 -23.28
C ASN A 206 -5.29 -17.50 -23.77
N LYS A 207 -5.83 -18.32 -22.87
CA LYS A 207 -6.77 -19.39 -23.27
C LYS A 207 -8.20 -18.85 -23.37
N ALA A 208 -8.76 -18.86 -24.56
CA ALA A 208 -10.12 -18.35 -24.83
C ALA A 208 -11.22 -19.40 -24.61
N THR A 209 -11.09 -20.28 -23.60
CA THR A 209 -12.09 -21.32 -23.27
C THR A 209 -12.68 -21.04 -21.88
N VAL A 210 -14.00 -21.03 -21.78
CA VAL A 210 -14.71 -20.74 -20.51
C VAL A 210 -14.35 -21.74 -19.42
N LEU A 211 -14.20 -23.04 -19.77
CA LEU A 211 -13.88 -24.08 -18.80
C LEU A 211 -12.49 -23.95 -18.19
N SER A 212 -11.51 -23.35 -18.89
CA SER A 212 -10.18 -23.13 -18.34
C SER A 212 -10.15 -22.05 -17.25
N HIS A 213 -11.11 -21.15 -17.27
CA HIS A 213 -11.24 -20.06 -16.31
C HIS A 213 -12.29 -20.34 -15.21
N PHE A 214 -13.01 -21.48 -15.29
CA PHE A 214 -13.94 -21.91 -14.25
C PHE A 214 -13.17 -22.64 -13.14
N ASP A 215 -12.43 -21.86 -12.35
CA ASP A 215 -11.55 -22.33 -11.30
C ASP A 215 -11.84 -21.56 -10.00
N ALA A 216 -12.01 -22.28 -8.88
CA ALA A 216 -12.31 -21.67 -7.59
C ALA A 216 -11.15 -20.75 -7.12
N ASP A 217 -9.91 -21.06 -7.48
CA ASP A 217 -8.77 -20.22 -7.11
C ASP A 217 -8.81 -18.82 -7.76
N ARG A 218 -9.58 -18.61 -8.83
CA ARG A 218 -9.77 -17.27 -9.43
C ARG A 218 -10.50 -16.30 -8.51
N ILE A 219 -11.28 -16.79 -7.54
CA ILE A 219 -11.93 -15.95 -6.52
C ILE A 219 -10.90 -15.22 -5.65
N LYS A 220 -9.70 -15.82 -5.46
CA LYS A 220 -8.60 -15.21 -4.70
C LYS A 220 -8.01 -13.97 -5.39
N THR A 221 -8.35 -13.72 -6.64
CA THR A 221 -7.90 -12.53 -7.37
C THR A 221 -8.45 -11.26 -6.72
N PRO A 222 -7.59 -10.25 -6.41
CA PRO A 222 -7.99 -9.03 -5.72
C PRO A 222 -9.20 -8.33 -6.33
N MET A 223 -9.26 -8.23 -7.65
CA MET A 223 -10.36 -7.59 -8.37
C MET A 223 -11.71 -8.28 -8.12
N TYR A 224 -11.72 -9.62 -8.12
CA TYR A 224 -12.97 -10.38 -7.92
C TYR A 224 -13.38 -10.41 -6.46
N GLN A 225 -12.44 -10.53 -5.53
CA GLN A 225 -12.73 -10.40 -4.10
C GLN A 225 -13.35 -9.04 -3.78
N ASN A 226 -12.74 -7.95 -4.26
CA ASN A 226 -13.29 -6.62 -4.07
C ASN A 226 -14.70 -6.48 -4.67
N ALA A 227 -14.96 -7.00 -5.86
CA ALA A 227 -16.27 -6.94 -6.48
C ALA A 227 -17.33 -7.72 -5.68
N ILE A 228 -16.98 -8.89 -5.16
CA ILE A 228 -17.85 -9.72 -4.32
C ILE A 228 -18.10 -9.03 -2.97
N GLU A 229 -17.09 -8.43 -2.35
CA GLU A 229 -17.24 -7.64 -1.11
C GLU A 229 -18.20 -6.46 -1.30
N ILE A 230 -18.06 -5.71 -2.41
CA ILE A 230 -18.98 -4.62 -2.75
C ILE A 230 -20.40 -5.13 -2.91
N PHE A 231 -20.60 -6.22 -3.65
CA PHE A 231 -21.91 -6.82 -3.86
C PHE A 231 -22.59 -7.21 -2.54
N PHE A 232 -21.89 -7.93 -1.67
CA PHE A 232 -22.44 -8.32 -0.38
C PHE A 232 -22.65 -7.13 0.57
N SER A 233 -21.78 -6.14 0.55
CA SER A 233 -21.96 -4.93 1.34
C SER A 233 -23.17 -4.13 0.90
N PHE A 234 -23.44 -4.05 -0.40
CA PHE A 234 -24.66 -3.44 -0.92
C PHE A 234 -25.90 -4.24 -0.50
N LEU A 235 -25.84 -5.57 -0.58
CA LEU A 235 -26.95 -6.43 -0.13
C LEU A 235 -27.20 -6.25 1.37
N TYR A 236 -26.17 -6.18 2.19
CA TYR A 236 -26.26 -5.91 3.62
C TYR A 236 -26.95 -4.56 3.90
N LEU A 237 -26.58 -3.51 3.16
CA LEU A 237 -27.22 -2.20 3.25
C LEU A 237 -28.70 -2.24 2.91
N VAL A 238 -29.08 -2.96 1.84
CA VAL A 238 -30.48 -3.11 1.42
C VAL A 238 -31.29 -3.82 2.51
N ILE A 239 -30.79 -4.93 3.05
CA ILE A 239 -31.47 -5.68 4.13
C ILE A 239 -31.63 -4.79 5.37
N PHE A 240 -30.56 -4.09 5.78
CA PHE A 240 -30.61 -3.13 6.89
C PHE A 240 -31.68 -2.05 6.67
N THR A 241 -31.73 -1.48 5.47
CA THR A 241 -32.70 -0.44 5.13
C THR A 241 -34.14 -0.96 5.21
N ILE A 242 -34.39 -2.19 4.78
CA ILE A 242 -35.70 -2.84 4.91
C ILE A 242 -36.08 -2.98 6.38
N ILE A 243 -35.17 -3.51 7.23
CA ILE A 243 -35.44 -3.74 8.66
C ILE A 243 -35.74 -2.41 9.37
N VAL A 244 -34.94 -1.37 9.15
CA VAL A 244 -35.10 -0.08 9.85
C VAL A 244 -36.36 0.66 9.40
N ASN A 245 -36.83 0.47 8.18
CA ASN A 245 -38.02 1.15 7.65
C ASN A 245 -39.33 0.33 7.78
N THR A 246 -39.27 -0.91 8.27
CA THR A 246 -40.43 -1.77 8.48
C THR A 246 -40.59 -2.08 9.96
N PRO A 247 -41.02 -1.10 10.78
CA PRO A 247 -41.14 -1.32 12.22
C PRO A 247 -42.37 -2.19 12.52
N ASP A 248 -42.16 -3.30 13.17
CA ASP A 248 -43.22 -4.08 13.76
C ASP A 248 -43.81 -3.39 14.99
N ARG A 249 -45.14 -3.43 15.10
CA ARG A 249 -45.82 -2.85 16.27
C ARG A 249 -45.91 -3.90 17.39
N GLY A 250 -44.84 -4.03 18.17
CA GLY A 250 -44.80 -4.96 19.29
C GLY A 250 -43.74 -6.05 19.12
N VAL A 251 -43.50 -6.82 20.17
CA VAL A 251 -42.52 -7.91 20.13
C VAL A 251 -43.03 -9.04 19.24
N SER A 252 -42.35 -9.29 18.13
CA SER A 252 -42.66 -10.34 17.15
C SER A 252 -41.47 -11.34 17.09
N PRO A 253 -41.70 -12.59 16.62
CA PRO A 253 -40.60 -13.49 16.34
C PRO A 253 -39.66 -12.89 15.26
N LEU A 254 -38.41 -13.36 15.24
CA LEU A 254 -37.42 -12.90 14.24
C LEU A 254 -37.95 -13.11 12.84
N ASP A 255 -37.96 -12.02 12.06
CA ASP A 255 -38.30 -12.08 10.63
C ASP A 255 -37.13 -12.64 9.80
N PHE A 256 -37.42 -13.12 8.60
CA PHE A 256 -36.44 -13.66 7.69
C PHE A 256 -35.30 -12.65 7.41
N TYR A 257 -35.62 -11.37 7.21
CA TYR A 257 -34.63 -10.31 6.97
C TYR A 257 -33.76 -10.06 8.19
N GLU A 258 -34.31 -10.10 9.40
CA GLU A 258 -33.53 -9.98 10.66
C GLU A 258 -32.54 -11.14 10.81
N VAL A 259 -32.97 -12.38 10.56
CA VAL A 259 -32.10 -13.56 10.65
C VAL A 259 -30.95 -13.45 9.65
N VAL A 260 -31.25 -13.12 8.39
CA VAL A 260 -30.22 -12.94 7.37
C VAL A 260 -29.26 -11.81 7.74
N PHE A 261 -29.76 -10.69 8.25
CA PHE A 261 -28.96 -9.56 8.69
C PHE A 261 -27.98 -9.94 9.81
N TYR A 262 -28.43 -10.68 10.81
CA TYR A 262 -27.57 -11.11 11.91
C TYR A 262 -26.53 -12.15 11.46
N ILE A 263 -26.88 -13.04 10.54
CA ILE A 263 -25.89 -13.97 9.93
C ILE A 263 -24.81 -13.19 9.18
N PHE A 264 -25.19 -12.18 8.41
CA PHE A 264 -24.22 -11.29 7.75
C PHE A 264 -23.32 -10.58 8.76
N THR A 265 -23.92 -9.99 9.80
CA THR A 265 -23.18 -9.30 10.85
C THR A 265 -22.20 -10.23 11.56
N PHE A 266 -22.62 -11.46 11.87
CA PHE A 266 -21.75 -12.47 12.47
C PHE A 266 -20.56 -12.82 11.56
N GLY A 267 -20.80 -12.99 10.25
CA GLY A 267 -19.75 -13.20 9.26
C GLY A 267 -18.74 -12.02 9.21
N LEU A 268 -19.25 -10.78 9.26
CA LEU A 268 -18.42 -9.58 9.26
C LEU A 268 -17.58 -9.45 10.55
N ILE A 269 -18.17 -9.71 11.71
CA ILE A 269 -17.46 -9.71 13.00
C ILE A 269 -16.36 -10.78 13.01
N HIS A 270 -16.67 -11.99 12.51
CA HIS A 270 -15.67 -13.06 12.41
C HIS A 270 -14.47 -12.65 11.55
N ASP A 271 -14.71 -12.04 10.39
CA ASP A 271 -13.66 -11.55 9.49
C ASP A 271 -12.75 -10.51 10.16
N GLU A 272 -13.35 -9.55 10.91
CA GLU A 272 -12.58 -8.56 11.68
C GLU A 272 -11.74 -9.20 12.80
N ILE A 273 -12.30 -10.18 13.53
CA ILE A 273 -11.57 -10.90 14.58
C ILE A 273 -10.40 -11.69 13.99
N VAL A 274 -10.59 -12.37 12.86
CA VAL A 274 -9.52 -13.12 12.20
C VAL A 274 -8.41 -12.18 11.74
N LYS A 275 -8.74 -11.03 11.17
CA LYS A 275 -7.76 -10.01 10.75
C LYS A 275 -7.00 -9.45 11.95
N LEU A 276 -7.70 -9.12 13.04
CA LEU A 276 -7.07 -8.65 14.28
C LEU A 276 -6.13 -9.70 14.89
N TYR A 277 -6.52 -10.97 14.85
CA TYR A 277 -5.70 -12.07 15.37
C TYR A 277 -4.40 -12.25 14.57
N HIS A 278 -4.44 -12.17 13.23
CA HIS A 278 -3.27 -12.40 12.38
C HIS A 278 -2.35 -11.17 12.27
N VAL A 279 -2.92 -9.97 12.23
CA VAL A 279 -2.16 -8.72 12.02
C VAL A 279 -1.82 -8.01 13.34
N GLY A 280 -2.56 -8.32 14.40
CA GLY A 280 -2.40 -7.71 15.72
C GLY A 280 -2.85 -6.25 15.76
N MET A 281 -2.31 -5.48 16.72
CA MET A 281 -2.71 -4.07 16.93
C MET A 281 -2.41 -3.15 15.75
N SER A 282 -1.52 -3.52 14.85
CA SER A 282 -1.23 -2.75 13.63
C SER A 282 -2.41 -2.71 12.65
N TYR A 283 -3.40 -3.60 12.82
CA TYR A 283 -4.64 -3.61 12.04
C TYR A 283 -5.55 -2.41 12.39
N LEU A 284 -5.45 -1.86 13.61
CA LEU A 284 -6.28 -0.75 14.06
C LEU A 284 -6.01 0.51 13.24
N SER A 285 -6.85 0.73 12.27
CA SER A 285 -6.91 1.94 11.45
C SER A 285 -8.20 2.70 11.75
N PHE A 286 -8.30 3.95 11.30
CA PHE A 286 -9.53 4.73 11.45
C PHE A 286 -10.77 3.99 10.91
N SER A 287 -10.64 3.30 9.79
CA SER A 287 -11.73 2.51 9.19
C SER A 287 -12.11 1.29 10.04
N SER A 288 -11.12 0.62 10.64
CA SER A 288 -11.37 -0.53 11.51
C SER A 288 -12.13 -0.08 12.77
N VAL A 289 -11.73 1.03 13.38
CA VAL A 289 -12.42 1.60 14.56
C VAL A 289 -13.89 1.93 14.26
N LEU A 290 -14.18 2.54 13.09
CA LEU A 290 -15.57 2.79 12.68
C LEU A 290 -16.37 1.50 12.49
N SER A 291 -15.74 0.46 11.92
CA SER A 291 -16.36 -0.87 11.79
C SER A 291 -16.61 -1.51 13.15
N ASP A 292 -15.68 -1.40 14.11
CA ASP A 292 -15.82 -1.94 15.46
C ASP A 292 -16.97 -1.26 16.23
N ILE A 293 -17.11 0.07 16.10
CA ILE A 293 -18.24 0.81 16.67
C ILE A 293 -19.55 0.34 16.04
N LEU A 294 -19.60 0.21 14.72
CA LEU A 294 -20.77 -0.30 13.99
C LEU A 294 -21.18 -1.68 14.52
N PHE A 295 -20.24 -2.62 14.57
CA PHE A 295 -20.54 -3.99 15.00
C PHE A 295 -20.90 -4.06 16.49
N SER A 296 -20.34 -3.19 17.33
CA SER A 296 -20.74 -3.05 18.73
C SER A 296 -22.19 -2.59 18.88
N LEU A 297 -22.61 -1.59 18.07
CA LEU A 297 -24.00 -1.13 18.07
C LEU A 297 -24.97 -2.21 17.58
N VAL A 298 -24.66 -2.88 16.48
CA VAL A 298 -25.49 -3.97 15.96
C VAL A 298 -25.51 -5.14 16.93
N GLY A 299 -24.39 -5.48 17.56
CA GLY A 299 -24.30 -6.51 18.60
C GLY A 299 -25.14 -6.18 19.83
N ALA A 300 -25.09 -4.93 20.31
CA ALA A 300 -25.92 -4.46 21.40
C ALA A 300 -27.42 -4.53 21.06
N SER A 301 -27.80 -4.11 19.85
CA SER A 301 -29.16 -4.26 19.31
C SER A 301 -29.61 -5.72 19.32
N PHE A 302 -28.77 -6.63 18.82
CA PHE A 302 -29.06 -8.08 18.82
C PHE A 302 -29.28 -8.62 20.23
N VAL A 303 -28.42 -8.29 21.18
CA VAL A 303 -28.56 -8.72 22.60
C VAL A 303 -29.88 -8.23 23.19
N LEU A 304 -30.22 -6.95 23.00
CA LEU A 304 -31.49 -6.38 23.46
C LEU A 304 -32.68 -7.08 22.84
N ARG A 305 -32.63 -7.39 21.52
CA ARG A 305 -33.67 -8.11 20.80
C ARG A 305 -33.86 -9.52 21.35
N VAL A 306 -32.78 -10.26 21.57
CA VAL A 306 -32.84 -11.60 22.17
C VAL A 306 -33.39 -11.55 23.58
N LEU A 307 -32.97 -10.58 24.40
CA LEU A 307 -33.52 -10.40 25.73
C LEU A 307 -35.03 -10.10 25.72
N ALA A 308 -35.51 -9.32 24.76
CA ALA A 308 -36.95 -9.09 24.58
C ALA A 308 -37.70 -10.38 24.25
N LEU A 309 -37.17 -11.20 23.33
CA LEU A 309 -37.77 -12.48 22.92
C LEU A 309 -37.73 -13.57 23.99
N THR A 310 -36.77 -13.53 24.91
CA THR A 310 -36.67 -14.50 26.04
C THR A 310 -37.64 -14.22 27.17
N LYS A 311 -38.35 -13.09 27.16
CA LYS A 311 -39.41 -12.81 28.14
C LYS A 311 -40.63 -13.74 27.90
N SER A 312 -41.18 -14.28 29.01
CA SER A 312 -42.34 -15.18 28.94
C SER A 312 -43.62 -14.50 28.46
N ASP A 313 -43.73 -13.19 28.70
CA ASP A 313 -44.87 -12.37 28.25
C ASP A 313 -44.34 -11.23 27.34
N TRP A 314 -44.66 -11.36 26.05
CA TRP A 314 -44.26 -10.38 25.00
C TRP A 314 -45.10 -9.10 25.06
N THR A 315 -46.21 -9.10 25.76
CA THR A 315 -47.05 -7.92 25.97
C THR A 315 -46.62 -7.10 27.17
N SER A 316 -45.65 -7.59 27.96
CA SER A 316 -45.14 -6.90 29.11
C SER A 316 -44.45 -5.57 28.77
N PRO A 317 -44.64 -4.51 29.56
CA PRO A 317 -43.99 -3.21 29.31
C PRO A 317 -42.46 -3.33 29.22
N SER A 318 -41.88 -4.28 29.98
CA SER A 318 -40.42 -4.52 29.95
C SER A 318 -39.94 -5.18 28.66
N ALA A 319 -40.71 -6.08 28.05
CA ALA A 319 -40.35 -6.70 26.77
C ALA A 319 -40.45 -5.65 25.62
N ILE A 320 -41.53 -4.87 25.63
CA ILE A 320 -41.74 -3.80 24.64
C ILE A 320 -40.64 -2.73 24.77
N ALA A 321 -40.24 -2.36 25.99
CA ALA A 321 -39.16 -1.39 26.19
C ALA A 321 -37.81 -1.88 25.68
N LEU A 322 -37.47 -3.17 25.88
CA LEU A 322 -36.24 -3.78 25.37
C LEU A 322 -36.24 -3.86 23.84
N ASP A 323 -37.37 -4.22 23.25
CA ASP A 323 -37.54 -4.29 21.80
C ASP A 323 -37.38 -2.90 21.14
N LEU A 324 -38.04 -1.90 21.70
CA LEU A 324 -37.92 -0.51 21.26
C LEU A 324 -36.49 0.02 21.42
N ALA A 325 -35.80 -0.35 22.52
CA ALA A 325 -34.40 0.02 22.73
C ALA A 325 -33.48 -0.64 21.70
N SER A 326 -33.69 -1.93 21.39
CA SER A 326 -32.98 -2.64 20.33
C SER A 326 -33.08 -1.91 19.00
N TYR A 327 -34.30 -1.56 18.60
CA TYR A 327 -34.58 -0.85 17.37
C TYR A 327 -33.94 0.54 17.32
N ARG A 328 -33.98 1.29 18.42
CA ARG A 328 -33.34 2.62 18.51
C ARG A 328 -31.81 2.53 18.38
N VAL A 329 -31.20 1.54 19.04
CA VAL A 329 -29.74 1.30 18.93
C VAL A 329 -29.37 0.90 17.51
N LEU A 330 -30.19 0.05 16.85
CA LEU A 330 -29.97 -0.32 15.46
C LEU A 330 -30.06 0.89 14.54
N ALA A 331 -31.03 1.78 14.75
CA ALA A 331 -31.16 3.01 13.97
C ALA A 331 -29.95 3.95 14.10
N LEU A 332 -29.31 4.00 15.27
CA LEU A 332 -28.07 4.76 15.46
C LEU A 332 -26.90 4.24 14.61
N ALA A 333 -26.93 2.98 14.18
CA ALA A 333 -25.91 2.41 13.30
C ALA A 333 -26.02 2.91 11.85
N SER A 334 -27.12 3.53 11.44
CA SER A 334 -27.39 3.96 10.06
C SER A 334 -26.26 4.80 9.45
N PRO A 335 -25.77 5.89 10.04
CA PRO A 335 -24.71 6.70 9.42
C PRO A 335 -23.42 5.90 9.22
N LEU A 336 -23.11 4.94 10.08
CA LEU A 336 -21.91 4.11 9.98
C LEU A 336 -22.03 3.07 8.85
N ILE A 337 -23.20 2.46 8.68
CA ILE A 337 -23.43 1.49 7.58
C ILE A 337 -23.36 2.18 6.23
N TYR A 338 -23.98 3.36 6.07
CA TYR A 338 -23.89 4.15 4.84
C TYR A 338 -22.49 4.71 4.62
N GLY A 339 -21.79 5.13 5.69
CA GLY A 339 -20.39 5.55 5.64
C GLY A 339 -19.45 4.43 5.18
N ARG A 340 -19.74 3.17 5.57
CA ARG A 340 -18.98 2.02 5.11
C ARG A 340 -19.08 1.80 3.60
N LEU A 341 -20.25 2.05 2.99
CA LEU A 341 -20.40 1.99 1.54
C LEU A 341 -19.46 2.97 0.82
N LEU A 342 -19.28 4.17 1.38
CA LEU A 342 -18.35 5.16 0.82
C LEU A 342 -16.91 4.63 0.75
N MET A 343 -16.50 3.80 1.73
CA MET A 343 -15.15 3.22 1.74
C MET A 343 -14.90 2.19 0.63
N TYR A 344 -15.94 1.59 0.06
CA TYR A 344 -15.79 0.69 -1.09
C TYR A 344 -15.67 1.44 -2.43
N LEU A 345 -16.06 2.73 -2.46
CA LEU A 345 -15.90 3.60 -3.62
C LEU A 345 -14.46 4.13 -3.76
N ASP A 346 -13.56 3.75 -2.87
CA ASP A 346 -12.13 4.10 -2.90
C ASP A 346 -11.41 3.61 -4.17
N ALA A 347 -11.98 2.65 -4.88
CA ALA A 347 -11.50 2.19 -6.17
C ALA A 347 -11.69 3.22 -7.32
N GLN A 348 -12.56 4.22 -7.14
CA GLN A 348 -12.70 5.33 -8.09
C GLN A 348 -11.65 6.40 -7.81
N LYS A 349 -10.94 6.85 -8.85
CA LYS A 349 -9.83 7.81 -8.75
C LYS A 349 -10.19 9.07 -7.95
N PHE A 350 -11.31 9.71 -8.28
CA PHE A 350 -11.74 10.92 -7.60
C PHE A 350 -12.14 10.66 -6.13
N VAL A 351 -12.97 9.64 -5.88
CA VAL A 351 -13.43 9.32 -4.53
C VAL A 351 -12.29 8.78 -3.68
N GLY A 352 -11.41 7.94 -4.25
CA GLY A 352 -10.25 7.41 -3.56
C GLY A 352 -9.29 8.51 -3.12
N ALA A 353 -8.96 9.47 -3.99
CA ALA A 353 -8.13 10.62 -3.63
C ALA A 353 -8.78 11.45 -2.50
N MET A 354 -10.09 11.70 -2.56
CA MET A 354 -10.80 12.43 -1.50
C MET A 354 -10.81 11.67 -0.17
N ILE A 355 -10.95 10.33 -0.19
CA ILE A 355 -10.89 9.50 1.03
C ILE A 355 -9.49 9.58 1.67
N VAL A 356 -8.42 9.56 0.86
CA VAL A 356 -7.04 9.72 1.37
C VAL A 356 -6.87 11.08 2.03
N VAL A 357 -7.34 12.15 1.38
CA VAL A 357 -7.31 13.51 1.94
C VAL A 357 -8.02 13.56 3.30
N VAL A 358 -9.26 13.06 3.37
CA VAL A 358 -10.04 13.04 4.63
C VAL A 358 -9.33 12.21 5.72
N LYS A 359 -8.81 11.04 5.37
CA LYS A 359 -8.08 10.17 6.31
C LYS A 359 -6.85 10.86 6.89
N MET A 360 -6.07 11.56 6.05
CA MET A 360 -4.88 12.27 6.48
C MET A 360 -5.24 13.47 7.35
N MET A 361 -6.26 14.25 6.93
CA MET A 361 -6.79 15.38 7.74
C MET A 361 -7.24 14.90 9.13
N MET A 362 -7.96 13.78 9.21
CA MET A 362 -8.39 13.21 10.49
C MET A 362 -7.20 12.77 11.36
N LYS A 363 -6.16 12.19 10.76
CA LYS A 363 -4.95 11.78 11.48
C LYS A 363 -4.19 12.99 12.05
N GLU A 364 -4.00 14.03 11.28
CA GLU A 364 -3.31 15.25 11.73
C GLU A 364 -4.12 16.00 12.77
N SER A 365 -5.45 15.98 12.68
CA SER A 365 -6.35 16.64 13.61
C SER A 365 -6.50 15.91 14.95
N LEU A 366 -6.03 14.69 15.09
CA LEU A 366 -6.19 13.92 16.34
C LEU A 366 -5.61 14.65 17.55
N ILE A 367 -4.42 15.25 17.40
CA ILE A 367 -3.76 16.02 18.46
C ILE A 367 -4.61 17.24 18.84
N PHE A 368 -5.20 17.90 17.83
CA PHE A 368 -6.11 19.03 18.04
C PHE A 368 -7.36 18.61 18.83
N PHE A 369 -7.99 17.46 18.50
CA PHE A 369 -9.15 16.97 19.23
C PHE A 369 -8.83 16.59 20.67
N VAL A 370 -7.65 16.06 20.95
CA VAL A 370 -7.17 15.83 22.31
C VAL A 370 -7.02 17.15 23.07
N LEU A 371 -6.43 18.17 22.43
CA LEU A 371 -6.31 19.50 23.03
C LEU A 371 -7.68 20.12 23.34
N LEU A 372 -8.61 20.08 22.38
CA LEU A 372 -9.99 20.54 22.56
C LEU A 372 -10.67 19.81 23.73
N GLY A 373 -10.51 18.48 23.79
CA GLY A 373 -11.05 17.67 24.89
C GLY A 373 -10.50 18.08 26.26
N LEU A 374 -9.19 18.35 26.37
CA LEU A 374 -8.57 18.82 27.60
C LEU A 374 -9.08 20.19 28.03
N VAL A 375 -9.23 21.12 27.08
CA VAL A 375 -9.81 22.44 27.33
C VAL A 375 -11.24 22.29 27.81
N MET A 376 -12.07 21.50 27.13
CA MET A 376 -13.46 21.25 27.50
C MET A 376 -13.57 20.64 28.92
N LEU A 377 -12.72 19.66 29.25
CA LEU A 377 -12.67 19.05 30.60
C LEU A 377 -12.26 20.06 31.67
N GLY A 378 -11.32 20.96 31.39
CA GLY A 378 -10.91 22.02 32.31
C GLY A 378 -12.05 22.98 32.64
N PHE A 379 -12.76 23.44 31.62
CA PHE A 379 -13.94 24.30 31.82
C PHE A 379 -15.10 23.56 32.47
N LEU A 380 -15.36 22.29 32.07
CA LEU A 380 -16.36 21.45 32.72
C LEU A 380 -16.11 21.35 34.22
N GLN A 381 -14.86 21.11 34.64
CA GLN A 381 -14.51 21.04 36.06
C GLN A 381 -14.74 22.38 36.77
N GLY A 382 -14.44 23.49 36.11
CA GLY A 382 -14.73 24.84 36.61
C GLY A 382 -16.23 25.05 36.84
N PHE A 383 -17.07 24.73 35.86
CA PHE A 383 -18.53 24.83 35.99
C PHE A 383 -19.12 23.88 37.03
N LEU A 384 -18.63 22.61 37.10
CA LEU A 384 -19.06 21.68 38.13
C LEU A 384 -18.67 22.15 39.54
N GLY A 385 -17.53 22.85 39.68
CA GLY A 385 -17.16 23.53 40.93
C GLY A 385 -18.12 24.64 41.30
N LEU A 386 -18.58 25.44 40.34
CA LEU A 386 -19.59 26.48 40.57
C LEU A 386 -20.96 25.87 40.90
N ASP A 387 -21.37 24.77 40.24
CA ASP A 387 -22.62 24.07 40.51
C ASP A 387 -22.65 23.42 41.91
N SER A 388 -21.50 22.95 42.41
CA SER A 388 -21.41 22.37 43.73
C SER A 388 -21.26 23.40 44.86
N ALA A 389 -21.06 24.68 44.57
CA ALA A 389 -20.83 25.71 45.58
C ALA A 389 -22.07 26.01 46.47
N ASP A 390 -23.26 25.74 45.99
CA ASP A 390 -24.53 25.89 46.73
C ASP A 390 -24.99 24.55 47.39
N GLY A 391 -24.17 23.49 47.30
CA GLY A 391 -24.45 22.18 47.87
C GLY A 391 -25.40 21.32 47.04
N ARG A 392 -25.76 21.75 45.84
CA ARG A 392 -26.60 20.99 44.88
C ARG A 392 -25.82 20.73 43.61
N ARG A 393 -26.18 19.66 42.89
CA ARG A 393 -25.62 19.29 41.57
C ARG A 393 -26.77 19.03 40.59
N ASP A 394 -27.49 20.09 40.25
CA ASP A 394 -28.69 20.00 39.41
C ASP A 394 -28.46 20.52 37.97
N ALA A 395 -27.37 21.23 37.74
CA ALA A 395 -27.04 21.80 36.40
C ALA A 395 -26.05 20.95 35.58
N THR A 396 -25.56 19.81 36.06
CA THR A 396 -24.50 19.03 35.38
C THR A 396 -24.83 18.67 33.92
N ILE A 397 -26.05 18.23 33.63
CA ILE A 397 -26.45 17.85 32.26
C ILE A 397 -26.51 19.09 31.38
N LEU A 398 -27.08 20.19 31.86
CA LEU A 398 -27.15 21.47 31.16
C LEU A 398 -25.76 22.01 30.83
N ILE A 399 -24.79 21.92 31.76
CA ILE A 399 -23.41 22.33 31.55
C ILE A 399 -22.77 21.51 30.43
N ILE A 400 -22.85 20.18 30.48
CA ILE A 400 -22.26 19.29 29.47
C ILE A 400 -22.86 19.56 28.10
N GLU A 401 -24.18 19.69 28.03
CA GLU A 401 -24.90 19.95 26.78
C GLU A 401 -24.49 21.29 26.15
N ASN A 402 -24.43 22.37 26.94
CA ASN A 402 -24.03 23.67 26.45
C ASN A 402 -22.55 23.74 26.06
N LEU A 403 -21.65 23.10 26.79
CA LEU A 403 -20.25 23.02 26.38
C LEU A 403 -20.09 22.30 25.04
N ALA A 404 -20.81 21.19 24.85
CA ALA A 404 -20.83 20.47 23.57
C ALA A 404 -21.46 21.29 22.45
N GLN A 405 -22.60 21.97 22.70
CA GLN A 405 -23.27 22.83 21.73
C GLN A 405 -22.39 24.00 21.31
N THR A 406 -21.61 24.59 22.21
CA THR A 406 -20.68 25.69 21.91
C THR A 406 -19.61 25.25 20.90
N VAL A 407 -19.08 24.02 21.01
CA VAL A 407 -18.13 23.47 20.01
C VAL A 407 -18.78 23.36 18.63
N LEU A 408 -20.09 23.08 18.59
CA LEU A 408 -20.87 23.02 17.33
C LEU A 408 -21.37 24.41 16.85
N GLY A 409 -21.02 25.48 17.56
CA GLY A 409 -21.40 26.86 17.22
C GLY A 409 -22.76 27.33 17.73
N GLY A 410 -23.38 26.60 18.68
CA GLY A 410 -24.75 26.84 19.15
C GLY A 410 -24.90 27.00 20.66
N GLY A 411 -23.94 27.56 21.38
CA GLY A 411 -24.03 27.72 22.85
C GLY A 411 -25.14 28.64 23.34
N ASP A 412 -25.88 28.25 24.38
CA ASP A 412 -26.93 29.06 25.02
C ASP A 412 -26.35 29.94 26.14
N PHE A 413 -26.11 31.22 25.82
CA PHE A 413 -25.62 32.19 26.76
C PHE A 413 -26.64 32.50 27.87
N ALA A 414 -27.95 32.48 27.56
CA ALA A 414 -29.00 32.82 28.52
C ALA A 414 -29.10 31.79 29.66
N ALA A 415 -28.77 30.55 29.40
CA ALA A 415 -28.71 29.51 30.44
C ALA A 415 -27.64 29.83 31.51
N PHE A 416 -26.46 30.31 31.09
CA PHE A 416 -25.36 30.63 32.00
C PHE A 416 -25.49 32.01 32.66
N GLU A 417 -26.26 32.94 32.13
CA GLU A 417 -26.58 34.20 32.81
C GLU A 417 -27.44 33.98 34.07
N ARG A 418 -28.27 32.94 34.06
CA ARG A 418 -29.11 32.54 35.21
C ARG A 418 -28.42 31.64 36.18
N PHE A 419 -27.36 30.93 35.75
CA PHE A 419 -26.60 30.00 36.56
C PHE A 419 -25.44 30.73 37.24
N VAL A 420 -25.44 30.80 38.57
CA VAL A 420 -24.40 31.39 39.45
C VAL A 420 -23.83 32.71 38.90
N PRO A 421 -24.67 33.77 38.73
CA PRO A 421 -24.18 35.03 38.19
C PRO A 421 -23.25 35.75 39.18
N PRO A 422 -22.21 36.49 38.73
CA PRO A 422 -21.78 36.66 37.34
C PRO A 422 -20.75 35.62 36.87
N TYR A 423 -20.28 34.72 37.75
CA TYR A 423 -19.09 33.86 37.55
C TYR A 423 -19.26 32.87 36.39
N ALA A 424 -20.40 32.21 36.30
CA ALA A 424 -20.64 31.25 35.24
C ALA A 424 -20.72 31.92 33.87
N GLY A 425 -21.35 33.09 33.79
CA GLY A 425 -21.40 33.87 32.55
C GLY A 425 -20.01 34.27 32.05
N VAL A 426 -19.18 34.84 32.95
CA VAL A 426 -17.81 35.24 32.59
C VAL A 426 -17.00 34.03 32.10
N LEU A 427 -17.08 32.90 32.81
CA LEU A 427 -16.36 31.65 32.42
C LEU A 427 -16.85 31.11 31.08
N PHE A 428 -18.17 31.21 30.79
CA PHE A 428 -18.75 30.73 29.54
C PHE A 428 -18.40 31.65 28.35
N TYR A 429 -18.37 32.98 28.53
CA TYR A 429 -17.87 33.89 27.51
C TYR A 429 -16.42 33.61 27.15
N PHE A 430 -15.58 33.35 28.15
CA PHE A 430 -14.17 33.02 27.93
C PHE A 430 -14.02 31.67 27.21
N TYR A 431 -14.78 30.67 27.62
CA TYR A 431 -14.81 29.36 26.95
C TYR A 431 -15.25 29.52 25.49
N SER A 432 -16.36 30.19 25.23
CA SER A 432 -16.90 30.40 23.90
C SER A 432 -15.92 31.13 22.99
N PHE A 433 -15.26 32.19 23.50
CA PHE A 433 -14.23 32.92 22.79
C PHE A 433 -13.06 32.01 22.42
N LEU A 434 -12.54 31.23 23.37
CA LEU A 434 -11.41 30.34 23.18
C LEU A 434 -11.73 29.25 22.15
N VAL A 435 -12.90 28.63 22.25
CA VAL A 435 -13.32 27.56 21.34
C VAL A 435 -13.65 28.10 19.96
N SER A 436 -14.54 29.10 19.86
CA SER A 436 -15.07 29.55 18.57
C SER A 436 -14.11 30.43 17.80
N VAL A 437 -13.31 31.28 18.50
CA VAL A 437 -12.42 32.23 17.83
C VAL A 437 -11.00 31.66 17.65
N ILE A 438 -10.48 30.93 18.64
CA ILE A 438 -9.11 30.44 18.57
C ILE A 438 -9.08 29.03 18.03
N LEU A 439 -9.68 28.08 18.74
CA LEU A 439 -9.52 26.65 18.40
C LEU A 439 -10.13 26.29 17.04
N LEU A 440 -11.33 26.79 16.74
CA LEU A 440 -11.97 26.49 15.46
C LEU A 440 -11.17 27.06 14.27
N ASN A 441 -10.61 28.27 14.39
CA ASN A 441 -9.78 28.86 13.32
C ASN A 441 -8.44 28.11 13.15
N VAL A 442 -7.85 27.60 14.24
CA VAL A 442 -6.67 26.74 14.15
C VAL A 442 -7.01 25.42 13.43
N LEU A 443 -8.17 24.83 13.70
CA LEU A 443 -8.63 23.63 13.00
C LEU A 443 -8.81 23.88 11.49
N VAL A 444 -9.44 25.00 11.11
CA VAL A 444 -9.61 25.37 9.70
C VAL A 444 -8.26 25.57 9.02
N ALA A 445 -7.30 26.24 9.68
CA ALA A 445 -5.96 26.45 9.15
C ALA A 445 -5.20 25.12 8.97
N LEU A 446 -5.30 24.20 9.94
CA LEU A 446 -4.72 22.86 9.84
C LEU A 446 -5.30 22.07 8.65
N TYR A 447 -6.63 22.12 8.50
CA TYR A 447 -7.30 21.44 7.38
C TYR A 447 -6.93 22.03 6.03
N ALA A 448 -6.83 23.35 5.92
CA ALA A 448 -6.42 24.01 4.68
C ALA A 448 -4.97 23.65 4.30
N SER A 449 -4.06 23.62 5.27
CA SER A 449 -2.66 23.21 5.06
C SER A 449 -2.54 21.74 4.65
N ALA A 450 -3.21 20.83 5.37
CA ALA A 450 -3.22 19.41 5.05
C ALA A 450 -3.83 19.14 3.67
N TYR A 451 -4.94 19.80 3.34
CA TYR A 451 -5.59 19.68 2.04
C TYR A 451 -4.67 20.11 0.89
N SER A 452 -4.02 21.28 1.00
CA SER A 452 -3.11 21.78 -0.04
C SER A 452 -1.96 20.80 -0.31
N LYS A 453 -1.32 20.33 0.77
CA LYS A 453 -0.18 19.39 0.69
C LYS A 453 -0.54 18.06 0.00
N ILE A 454 -1.76 17.55 0.24
CA ILE A 454 -2.19 16.27 -0.32
C ILE A 454 -2.74 16.45 -1.72
N TYR A 455 -3.44 17.57 -1.99
CA TYR A 455 -4.02 17.82 -3.30
C TYR A 455 -2.95 17.89 -4.40
N ASP A 456 -1.80 18.48 -4.10
CA ASP A 456 -0.67 18.56 -5.04
C ASP A 456 -0.09 17.19 -5.39
N ASN A 457 -0.23 16.20 -4.47
CA ASN A 457 0.23 14.82 -4.65
C ASN A 457 -0.93 13.81 -4.75
N ALA A 458 -2.14 14.28 -5.07
CA ALA A 458 -3.36 13.44 -5.01
C ALA A 458 -3.29 12.21 -5.92
N ASN A 459 -2.62 12.30 -7.05
CA ASN A 459 -2.46 11.17 -7.98
C ASN A 459 -1.56 10.08 -7.38
N ASP A 460 -0.42 10.46 -6.81
CA ASP A 460 0.53 9.50 -6.21
C ASP A 460 -0.07 8.84 -4.96
N GLU A 461 -0.83 9.61 -4.17
CA GLU A 461 -1.56 9.10 -3.03
C GLU A 461 -2.69 8.13 -3.43
N TYR A 462 -3.41 8.42 -4.51
CA TYR A 462 -4.38 7.48 -5.07
C TYR A 462 -3.71 6.18 -5.53
N MET A 463 -2.59 6.28 -6.24
CA MET A 463 -1.82 5.12 -6.67
C MET A 463 -1.31 4.29 -5.48
N ALA A 464 -0.88 4.96 -4.40
CA ALA A 464 -0.52 4.30 -3.15
C ALA A 464 -1.72 3.57 -2.52
N LEU A 465 -2.90 4.20 -2.49
CA LEU A 465 -4.13 3.59 -1.99
C LEU A 465 -4.48 2.29 -2.74
N VAL A 466 -4.39 2.32 -4.07
CA VAL A 466 -4.68 1.15 -4.91
C VAL A 466 -3.65 0.04 -4.67
N ALA A 467 -2.37 0.38 -4.53
CA ALA A 467 -1.31 -0.58 -4.20
C ALA A 467 -1.55 -1.22 -2.82
N VAL A 468 -1.86 -0.42 -1.78
CA VAL A 468 -2.23 -0.89 -0.44
C VAL A 468 -3.40 -1.86 -0.52
N LYS A 469 -4.46 -1.50 -1.26
CA LYS A 469 -5.65 -2.33 -1.42
C LYS A 469 -5.36 -3.65 -2.12
N THR A 470 -4.56 -3.61 -3.19
CA THR A 470 -4.14 -4.83 -3.93
C THR A 470 -3.35 -5.76 -3.03
N LEU A 471 -2.36 -5.24 -2.30
CA LEU A 471 -1.53 -6.04 -1.40
C LEU A 471 -2.30 -6.56 -0.19
N LYS A 472 -3.33 -5.86 0.28
CA LYS A 472 -4.21 -6.36 1.35
C LYS A 472 -4.82 -7.71 0.98
N TYR A 473 -5.31 -7.88 -0.24
CA TYR A 473 -5.87 -9.14 -0.70
C TYR A 473 -4.81 -10.23 -0.93
N ILE A 474 -3.63 -9.85 -1.41
CA ILE A 474 -2.53 -10.79 -1.67
C ILE A 474 -1.92 -11.33 -0.37
N ARG A 475 -1.82 -10.49 0.66
CA ARG A 475 -1.30 -10.86 2.00
C ARG A 475 -2.33 -11.60 2.85
N ALA A 476 -3.60 -11.58 2.47
CA ALA A 476 -4.65 -12.26 3.23
C ALA A 476 -4.33 -13.76 3.31
N PRO A 477 -4.40 -14.37 4.51
CA PRO A 477 -4.19 -15.81 4.65
C PRO A 477 -5.27 -16.59 3.89
N ASP A 478 -4.97 -17.81 3.48
CA ASP A 478 -5.89 -18.68 2.73
C ASP A 478 -7.23 -18.90 3.45
N SER A 479 -7.26 -18.78 4.77
CA SER A 479 -8.48 -18.82 5.58
C SER A 479 -9.45 -17.66 5.32
N CYS A 480 -8.99 -16.55 4.76
CA CYS A 480 -9.81 -15.37 4.45
C CYS A 480 -10.38 -15.37 3.02
N VAL A 481 -10.38 -16.49 2.34
CA VAL A 481 -10.90 -16.60 0.97
C VAL A 481 -12.42 -16.52 0.89
N PHE A 482 -13.11 -16.90 1.96
CA PHE A 482 -14.56 -16.80 2.05
C PHE A 482 -14.96 -15.37 2.46
N VAL A 483 -15.51 -14.64 1.50
CA VAL A 483 -16.02 -13.27 1.74
C VAL A 483 -17.28 -13.33 2.62
N PRO A 484 -17.41 -12.45 3.65
CA PRO A 484 -18.66 -12.38 4.43
C PRO A 484 -19.90 -12.15 3.53
N PRO A 485 -21.01 -12.84 3.75
CA PRO A 485 -21.35 -13.72 4.87
C PRO A 485 -20.98 -15.20 4.66
N LEU A 486 -20.36 -15.55 3.53
CA LEU A 486 -20.06 -16.94 3.18
C LEU A 486 -18.94 -17.56 4.06
N ASN A 487 -18.17 -16.72 4.76
CA ASN A 487 -17.20 -17.17 5.75
C ASN A 487 -17.82 -17.91 6.96
N VAL A 488 -19.13 -17.77 7.20
CA VAL A 488 -19.85 -18.59 8.18
C VAL A 488 -19.78 -20.08 7.83
N ILE A 489 -19.74 -20.39 6.53
CA ILE A 489 -19.59 -21.77 6.05
C ILE A 489 -18.18 -22.29 6.36
N GLU A 490 -17.17 -21.45 6.26
CA GLU A 490 -15.81 -21.78 6.65
C GLU A 490 -15.73 -22.15 8.14
N ILE A 491 -16.42 -21.40 9.01
CA ILE A 491 -16.50 -21.71 10.45
C ILE A 491 -17.09 -23.11 10.68
N ILE A 492 -18.11 -23.48 9.91
CA ILE A 492 -18.75 -24.80 10.01
C ILE A 492 -17.80 -25.91 9.54
N ILE A 493 -16.99 -25.66 8.52
CA ILE A 493 -16.08 -26.63 7.95
C ILE A 493 -14.75 -26.70 8.70
N SER A 494 -14.31 -25.62 9.32
CA SER A 494 -13.04 -25.50 10.02
C SER A 494 -12.74 -26.64 11.02
N PRO A 495 -13.69 -27.15 11.84
CA PRO A 495 -13.44 -28.27 12.74
C PRO A 495 -13.04 -29.56 12.03
N LEU A 496 -13.41 -29.74 10.75
CA LEU A 496 -13.02 -30.90 9.97
C LEU A 496 -11.52 -30.91 9.68
N ALA A 497 -10.86 -29.75 9.71
CA ALA A 497 -9.40 -29.66 9.55
C ALA A 497 -8.64 -30.40 10.66
N LEU A 498 -9.24 -30.58 11.86
CA LEU A 498 -8.66 -31.34 12.96
C LEU A 498 -8.73 -32.87 12.74
N ILE A 499 -9.68 -33.32 11.93
CA ILE A 499 -9.96 -34.76 11.73
C ILE A 499 -9.38 -35.25 10.39
N MET A 500 -9.36 -34.39 9.36
CA MET A 500 -8.95 -34.73 8.00
C MET A 500 -7.48 -34.41 7.76
N SER A 501 -6.84 -35.15 6.83
CA SER A 501 -5.50 -34.78 6.36
C SER A 501 -5.55 -33.41 5.63
N HIS A 502 -4.48 -32.64 5.69
CA HIS A 502 -4.38 -31.32 5.07
C HIS A 502 -4.77 -31.33 3.58
N LYS A 503 -4.35 -32.35 2.82
CA LYS A 503 -4.73 -32.51 1.40
C LYS A 503 -6.21 -32.76 1.20
N ALA A 504 -6.83 -33.58 2.05
CA ALA A 504 -8.26 -33.91 1.96
C ALA A 504 -9.12 -32.68 2.35
N TYR A 505 -8.71 -31.95 3.39
CA TYR A 505 -9.38 -30.71 3.79
C TYR A 505 -9.32 -29.65 2.68
N HIS A 506 -8.14 -29.45 2.08
CA HIS A 506 -7.97 -28.50 0.98
C HIS A 506 -8.83 -28.86 -0.25
N SER A 507 -8.91 -30.14 -0.58
CA SER A 507 -9.79 -30.62 -1.67
C SER A 507 -11.27 -30.42 -1.36
N LEU A 508 -11.69 -30.60 -0.08
CA LEU A 508 -13.05 -30.33 0.36
C LEU A 508 -13.36 -28.84 0.26
N ALA A 509 -12.51 -27.98 0.83
CA ALA A 509 -12.67 -26.53 0.78
C ALA A 509 -12.79 -26.01 -0.66
N TYR A 510 -11.91 -26.49 -1.56
CA TYR A 510 -11.98 -26.18 -2.99
C TYR A 510 -13.31 -26.54 -3.64
N LYS A 511 -13.84 -27.74 -3.38
CA LYS A 511 -15.14 -28.18 -3.93
C LYS A 511 -16.30 -27.37 -3.37
N VAL A 512 -16.25 -27.05 -2.07
CA VAL A 512 -17.27 -26.21 -1.42
C VAL A 512 -17.24 -24.81 -2.03
N MET A 513 -16.07 -24.21 -2.21
CA MET A 513 -15.92 -22.93 -2.90
C MET A 513 -16.47 -22.97 -4.32
N LEU A 514 -16.16 -24.02 -5.09
CA LEU A 514 -16.64 -24.19 -6.46
C LEU A 514 -18.17 -24.19 -6.55
N ILE A 515 -18.84 -24.82 -5.58
CA ILE A 515 -20.32 -24.89 -5.54
C ILE A 515 -20.90 -23.54 -5.12
N ILE A 516 -20.42 -22.97 -4.02
CA ILE A 516 -20.98 -21.75 -3.43
C ILE A 516 -20.79 -20.55 -4.34
N TYR A 517 -19.60 -20.40 -4.90
CA TYR A 517 -19.28 -19.29 -5.78
C TYR A 517 -19.60 -19.56 -7.26
N SER A 518 -20.25 -20.67 -7.59
CA SER A 518 -20.56 -21.03 -8.99
C SER A 518 -21.20 -19.89 -9.82
N PRO A 519 -22.15 -19.07 -9.32
CA PRO A 519 -22.70 -17.96 -10.11
C PRO A 519 -21.63 -16.89 -10.42
N PHE A 520 -20.80 -16.57 -9.43
CA PHE A 520 -19.71 -15.61 -9.61
C PHE A 520 -18.63 -16.17 -10.52
N LEU A 521 -18.30 -17.46 -10.40
CA LEU A 521 -17.31 -18.14 -11.25
C LEU A 521 -17.78 -18.18 -12.71
N CYS A 522 -19.06 -18.35 -12.99
CA CYS A 522 -19.58 -18.24 -14.35
C CYS A 522 -19.33 -16.84 -14.93
N TYR A 523 -19.61 -15.80 -14.16
CA TYR A 523 -19.33 -14.42 -14.59
C TYR A 523 -17.84 -14.18 -14.82
N ILE A 524 -16.98 -14.63 -13.89
CA ILE A 524 -15.53 -14.53 -13.96
C ILE A 524 -15.03 -15.24 -15.21
N ALA A 525 -15.44 -16.48 -15.45
CA ALA A 525 -15.02 -17.27 -16.60
C ALA A 525 -15.40 -16.63 -17.94
N ILE A 526 -16.58 -16.03 -18.03
CA ILE A 526 -17.02 -15.30 -19.24
C ILE A 526 -16.15 -14.05 -19.45
N LYS A 527 -15.90 -13.28 -18.38
CA LYS A 527 -15.07 -12.08 -18.43
C LYS A 527 -13.63 -12.40 -18.83
N GLU A 528 -12.99 -13.37 -18.15
CA GLU A 528 -11.61 -13.78 -18.46
C GLU A 528 -11.47 -14.39 -19.85
N THR A 529 -12.46 -15.13 -20.35
CA THR A 529 -12.46 -15.61 -21.75
C THR A 529 -12.48 -14.45 -22.73
N ARG A 530 -13.21 -13.38 -22.45
CA ARG A 530 -13.23 -12.18 -23.29
C ARG A 530 -11.88 -11.46 -23.24
N ASP A 531 -11.30 -11.32 -22.05
CA ASP A 531 -9.98 -10.71 -21.87
C ASP A 531 -8.88 -11.57 -22.55
N ALA A 532 -8.95 -12.90 -22.45
CA ALA A 532 -8.03 -13.80 -23.14
C ALA A 532 -8.08 -13.68 -24.68
N ARG A 533 -9.27 -13.45 -25.24
CA ARG A 533 -9.39 -13.17 -26.70
C ARG A 533 -8.71 -11.88 -27.09
N ARG A 534 -8.81 -10.85 -26.24
CA ARG A 534 -8.10 -9.57 -26.46
C ARG A 534 -6.59 -9.79 -26.37
N VAL A 535 -6.11 -10.51 -25.37
CA VAL A 535 -4.67 -10.86 -25.24
C VAL A 535 -4.18 -11.63 -26.44
N GLN A 536 -4.94 -12.61 -26.95
CA GLN A 536 -4.59 -13.31 -28.19
C GLN A 536 -4.49 -12.37 -29.39
N PHE A 537 -5.46 -11.46 -29.56
CA PHE A 537 -5.46 -10.48 -30.62
C PHE A 537 -4.25 -9.54 -30.53
N ASN A 538 -3.92 -9.06 -29.32
CA ASN A 538 -2.77 -8.20 -29.09
C ASN A 538 -1.45 -8.92 -29.43
N ARG A 539 -1.30 -10.18 -28.98
CA ARG A 539 -0.09 -10.99 -29.28
C ARG A 539 0.09 -11.26 -30.77
N ILE A 540 -1.00 -11.51 -31.52
CA ILE A 540 -0.94 -11.66 -33.00
C ILE A 540 -0.45 -10.38 -33.67
N ARG A 541 -0.75 -9.21 -33.09
CA ARG A 541 -0.34 -7.91 -33.60
C ARG A 541 0.96 -7.39 -32.99
N HIS A 542 1.64 -8.18 -32.18
CA HIS A 542 2.86 -7.79 -31.44
C HIS A 542 2.64 -6.59 -30.52
N LEU A 543 1.44 -6.45 -29.98
CA LEU A 543 1.09 -5.45 -28.97
C LEU A 543 1.23 -6.03 -27.57
N ALA A 544 1.28 -5.16 -26.55
CA ALA A 544 1.26 -5.55 -25.14
C ALA A 544 0.02 -6.36 -24.79
N ASP A 545 0.10 -7.27 -23.83
CA ASP A 545 -1.04 -8.08 -23.40
C ASP A 545 -2.18 -7.21 -22.86
N ASP A 546 -1.86 -6.05 -22.29
CA ASP A 546 -2.76 -5.05 -21.75
C ASP A 546 -3.11 -3.91 -22.74
N ALA A 547 -2.64 -3.95 -23.96
CA ALA A 547 -3.01 -2.99 -25.01
C ALA A 547 -4.51 -3.09 -25.37
N ASN A 548 -5.05 -2.00 -25.94
CA ASN A 548 -6.45 -1.90 -26.36
C ASN A 548 -7.48 -2.15 -25.24
N GLU A 549 -7.12 -1.81 -24.02
CA GLU A 549 -8.07 -1.78 -22.92
C GLU A 549 -8.89 -0.50 -22.97
N VAL A 550 -10.18 -0.64 -22.70
CA VAL A 550 -11.03 0.53 -22.48
C VAL A 550 -10.71 1.06 -21.09
N ASP A 551 -10.15 2.27 -21.03
CA ASP A 551 -9.89 2.93 -19.77
C ASP A 551 -11.21 3.17 -19.02
N ARG A 552 -11.28 2.60 -17.84
CA ARG A 552 -12.36 2.88 -16.90
C ARG A 552 -11.80 3.76 -15.81
N GLU A 553 -12.63 4.65 -15.28
CA GLU A 553 -12.27 5.59 -14.22
C GLU A 553 -11.62 4.94 -12.97
N TRP A 554 -11.77 3.63 -12.82
CA TRP A 554 -11.23 2.80 -11.74
C TRP A 554 -10.23 1.74 -12.23
N ASP A 555 -9.78 1.86 -13.47
CA ASP A 555 -8.74 1.02 -14.05
C ASP A 555 -7.37 1.69 -13.82
N LEU A 556 -6.40 0.94 -13.30
CA LEU A 556 -5.03 1.42 -13.00
C LEU A 556 -4.24 1.84 -14.26
N THR A 557 -4.84 1.79 -15.44
CA THR A 557 -4.19 2.15 -16.70
C THR A 557 -4.27 3.63 -17.07
N ASP A 558 -5.03 4.43 -16.33
CA ASP A 558 -5.12 5.86 -16.60
C ASP A 558 -3.72 6.52 -16.62
N GLY A 559 -3.30 6.98 -17.76
CA GLY A 559 -2.07 7.74 -17.93
C GLY A 559 -0.84 6.96 -18.41
N TYR A 560 -0.97 5.66 -18.72
CA TYR A 560 0.17 4.84 -19.20
C TYR A 560 0.15 4.52 -20.71
N GLU A 561 -0.70 5.16 -21.47
CA GLU A 561 -0.81 4.89 -22.92
C GLU A 561 0.46 5.21 -23.70
N ASP A 562 1.26 6.17 -23.24
CA ASP A 562 2.46 6.63 -23.94
C ASP A 562 3.70 5.75 -23.74
N SER A 563 3.68 4.80 -22.82
CA SER A 563 4.85 3.96 -22.50
C SER A 563 4.90 2.62 -23.25
N PHE A 564 4.07 2.42 -24.23
CA PHE A 564 3.93 1.13 -24.94
C PHE A 564 5.09 0.73 -25.85
N GLU A 565 5.96 1.66 -26.24
CA GLU A 565 7.07 1.35 -27.15
C GLU A 565 8.14 0.43 -26.54
N GLY A 566 8.21 0.29 -25.21
CA GLY A 566 9.24 -0.48 -24.52
C GLY A 566 8.89 -1.93 -24.15
N ILE A 567 7.62 -2.32 -24.20
CA ILE A 567 7.13 -3.55 -23.51
C ILE A 567 7.48 -4.84 -24.26
N PHE A 568 7.71 -4.76 -25.54
CA PHE A 568 8.05 -5.89 -26.40
C PHE A 568 9.40 -5.71 -27.11
N ALA A 569 10.33 -4.96 -26.47
CA ALA A 569 11.70 -4.97 -26.93
C ALA A 569 12.19 -6.42 -26.96
N HIS A 570 12.26 -6.85 -28.11
CA HIS A 570 12.89 -7.96 -28.72
C HIS A 570 14.16 -8.43 -28.01
N ASP A 571 14.05 -9.15 -26.91
CA ASP A 571 15.01 -10.20 -26.68
C ASP A 571 14.29 -11.53 -26.76
N GLY A 572 13.99 -11.92 -28.01
CA GLY A 572 13.63 -13.27 -28.37
C GLY A 572 14.76 -14.26 -28.19
N THR A 573 15.55 -14.11 -27.14
CA THR A 573 16.38 -15.20 -26.66
C THR A 573 15.51 -16.07 -25.75
N THR A 574 14.78 -16.98 -26.35
CA THR A 574 14.39 -18.22 -25.71
C THR A 574 15.68 -18.89 -25.22
N ILE A 575 16.02 -18.60 -23.98
CA ILE A 575 17.04 -19.37 -23.28
C ILE A 575 16.42 -20.75 -23.10
N SER A 576 16.97 -21.76 -23.79
CA SER A 576 16.52 -23.14 -23.59
C SER A 576 16.68 -23.50 -22.11
N VAL A 577 15.71 -24.21 -21.54
CA VAL A 577 15.71 -24.64 -20.12
C VAL A 577 17.02 -25.36 -19.76
N ASP A 578 17.61 -26.10 -20.69
CA ASP A 578 18.89 -26.79 -20.51
C ASP A 578 20.08 -25.84 -20.36
N ARG A 579 20.14 -24.75 -21.13
CA ARG A 579 21.20 -23.72 -21.00
C ARG A 579 21.07 -22.96 -19.68
N VAL A 580 19.85 -22.63 -19.25
CA VAL A 580 19.61 -21.98 -17.96
C VAL A 580 20.05 -22.86 -16.80
N ASN A 581 19.81 -24.16 -16.87
CA ASN A 581 20.26 -25.11 -15.84
C ASN A 581 21.78 -25.24 -15.78
N ASP A 582 22.47 -25.24 -16.91
CA ASP A 582 23.93 -25.34 -16.96
C ASP A 582 24.60 -24.03 -16.51
N ASP A 583 24.09 -22.89 -16.94
CA ASP A 583 24.57 -21.57 -16.46
C ASP A 583 24.32 -21.41 -14.95
N MET A 584 23.22 -21.92 -14.44
CA MET A 584 22.91 -21.87 -13.02
C MET A 584 23.79 -22.79 -12.19
N ARG A 585 24.13 -23.99 -12.67
CA ARG A 585 25.11 -24.88 -12.03
C ARG A 585 26.49 -24.25 -12.01
N ALA A 586 26.88 -23.58 -13.10
CA ALA A 586 28.14 -22.85 -13.17
C ALA A 586 28.17 -21.66 -12.19
N GLN A 587 27.04 -20.94 -12.02
CA GLN A 587 26.93 -19.85 -11.05
C GLN A 587 26.98 -20.34 -9.61
N LEU A 588 26.30 -21.41 -9.27
CA LEU A 588 26.36 -22.04 -7.94
C LEU A 588 27.76 -22.56 -7.61
N ALA A 589 28.47 -23.06 -8.62
CA ALA A 589 29.86 -23.46 -8.47
C ALA A 589 30.78 -22.26 -8.26
N ALA A 590 30.56 -21.16 -8.99
CA ALA A 590 31.29 -19.90 -8.83
C ALA A 590 31.04 -19.24 -7.48
N GLU A 591 29.77 -19.25 -6.99
CA GLU A 591 29.42 -18.77 -5.64
C GLU A 591 30.07 -19.57 -4.52
N ARG A 592 30.18 -20.90 -4.68
CA ARG A 592 30.87 -21.76 -3.72
C ARG A 592 32.37 -21.53 -3.72
N ALA A 593 32.94 -21.13 -4.87
CA ALA A 593 34.35 -20.84 -5.02
C ALA A 593 34.75 -19.44 -4.47
N ASP A 594 33.84 -18.47 -4.52
CA ASP A 594 34.07 -17.10 -4.00
C ASP A 594 32.90 -16.63 -3.10
N PRO A 595 32.92 -17.03 -1.82
CA PRO A 595 31.86 -16.64 -0.86
C PRO A 595 31.85 -15.14 -0.56
N HIS A 596 32.84 -14.37 -1.01
CA HIS A 596 32.98 -12.95 -0.76
C HIS A 596 32.73 -12.13 -2.02
N PHE A 597 31.46 -12.03 -2.43
CA PHE A 597 31.05 -11.04 -3.42
C PHE A 597 31.54 -9.65 -3.02
N SER A 598 32.36 -9.00 -3.85
CA SER A 598 32.85 -7.66 -3.61
C SER A 598 32.75 -6.82 -4.88
N VAL A 599 32.44 -5.54 -4.70
CA VAL A 599 32.49 -4.55 -5.77
C VAL A 599 33.96 -4.17 -6.01
N SER A 600 34.33 -3.89 -7.26
CA SER A 600 35.69 -3.56 -7.62
C SER A 600 36.16 -2.25 -6.97
N LYS A 601 37.49 -2.13 -6.69
CA LYS A 601 38.06 -0.89 -6.17
C LYS A 601 37.86 0.30 -7.14
N GLU A 602 37.75 0.03 -8.43
CA GLU A 602 37.44 1.02 -9.47
C GLU A 602 36.06 1.62 -9.31
N TRP A 603 35.07 0.82 -8.88
CA TRP A 603 33.73 1.32 -8.60
C TRP A 603 33.75 2.36 -7.49
N TYR A 604 34.46 2.12 -6.37
CA TYR A 604 34.58 3.09 -5.29
C TYR A 604 35.25 4.41 -5.74
N ALA A 605 36.24 4.32 -6.64
CA ALA A 605 36.85 5.51 -7.21
C ALA A 605 35.88 6.30 -8.12
N LYS A 606 35.03 5.61 -8.90
CA LYS A 606 34.00 6.25 -9.72
C LYS A 606 32.92 6.90 -8.85
N VAL A 607 32.49 6.26 -7.77
CA VAL A 607 31.55 6.83 -6.80
C VAL A 607 32.07 8.12 -6.21
N LYS A 608 33.33 8.13 -5.77
CA LYS A 608 33.95 9.33 -5.22
C LYS A 608 34.03 10.49 -6.24
N LYS A 609 34.22 10.18 -7.53
CA LYS A 609 34.18 11.18 -8.60
C LYS A 609 32.79 11.69 -8.93
N SER A 610 31.70 10.97 -8.58
CA SER A 610 30.33 11.42 -8.79
C SER A 610 29.80 12.33 -7.69
N SER A 611 30.59 12.56 -6.62
CA SER A 611 30.27 13.59 -5.63
C SER A 611 30.27 14.98 -6.28
N PRO A 612 29.25 15.82 -6.00
CA PRO A 612 29.33 17.20 -6.45
C PRO A 612 30.53 17.92 -5.83
N PRO A 613 31.19 18.84 -6.56
CA PRO A 613 32.31 19.58 -6.03
C PRO A 613 31.83 20.51 -4.91
N ILE A 614 32.32 20.28 -3.69
CA ILE A 614 32.03 21.11 -2.53
C ILE A 614 33.28 21.85 -2.20
N GLU A 615 33.26 23.17 -2.32
CA GLU A 615 34.31 23.99 -1.76
C GLU A 615 34.12 24.10 -0.24
N ALA A 616 35.15 23.70 0.51
CA ALA A 616 35.14 23.75 1.96
C ALA A 616 35.04 25.22 2.42
N GLY A 617 33.85 25.65 2.84
CA GLY A 617 33.66 26.98 3.45
C GLY A 617 32.48 27.79 2.92
N GLU A 618 31.81 27.40 1.83
CA GLU A 618 30.65 28.13 1.32
C GLU A 618 29.31 27.39 1.59
N THR A 619 28.62 27.93 2.56
CA THR A 619 27.21 27.61 2.84
C THR A 619 26.32 28.36 1.88
N SER A 620 26.26 28.02 0.65
CA SER A 620 25.16 28.50 -0.22
C SER A 620 25.26 27.97 -1.64
N GLY A 621 24.15 27.94 -2.34
CA GLY A 621 23.92 27.40 -3.67
C GLY A 621 24.82 27.85 -4.82
N VAL A 622 25.83 28.70 -4.59
CA VAL A 622 26.74 29.21 -5.63
C VAL A 622 27.63 28.10 -6.22
N GLY A 623 28.11 27.20 -5.39
CA GLY A 623 28.90 26.03 -5.88
C GLY A 623 28.08 25.09 -6.78
N TRP A 624 26.83 25.04 -6.58
CA TRP A 624 25.86 24.25 -7.32
C TRP A 624 25.58 24.81 -8.73
N GLU A 625 25.51 26.13 -8.92
CA GLU A 625 25.37 26.78 -10.22
C GLU A 625 26.56 26.52 -11.15
N LEU A 626 27.73 26.27 -10.58
CA LEU A 626 28.96 25.94 -11.31
C LEU A 626 29.08 24.46 -11.69
N TYR A 627 28.26 23.58 -11.12
CA TYR A 627 28.32 22.13 -11.39
C TYR A 627 28.21 21.78 -12.89
N PRO A 628 27.31 22.36 -13.69
CA PRO A 628 27.27 22.12 -15.13
C PRO A 628 28.53 22.60 -15.87
N LEU A 629 29.24 23.56 -15.28
CA LEU A 629 30.47 24.09 -15.83
C LEU A 629 31.62 23.11 -15.55
N PHE A 630 31.68 22.52 -14.34
CA PHE A 630 32.63 21.49 -14.00
C PHE A 630 32.45 20.22 -14.82
N GLU A 631 31.19 19.81 -15.06
CA GLU A 631 30.88 18.65 -15.91
C GLU A 631 31.37 18.86 -17.36
N LYS A 632 31.17 20.06 -17.90
CA LYS A 632 31.72 20.44 -19.21
C LYS A 632 33.23 20.50 -19.26
N ILE A 633 33.87 20.98 -18.18
CA ILE A 633 35.32 21.03 -18.05
C ILE A 633 35.90 19.61 -17.97
N GLU A 634 35.25 18.71 -17.23
CA GLU A 634 35.68 17.31 -17.12
C GLU A 634 35.55 16.59 -18.48
N ALA A 635 34.45 16.78 -19.18
CA ALA A 635 34.23 16.23 -20.53
C ALA A 635 35.27 16.79 -21.54
N LEU A 636 35.58 18.08 -21.47
CA LEU A 636 36.66 18.70 -22.26
C LEU A 636 38.02 18.14 -21.90
N THR A 637 38.28 17.90 -20.62
CA THR A 637 39.56 17.34 -20.15
C THR A 637 39.76 15.92 -20.65
N GLU A 638 38.70 15.08 -20.61
CA GLU A 638 38.72 13.72 -21.18
C GLU A 638 38.98 13.75 -22.71
N LEU A 639 38.33 14.69 -23.41
CA LEU A 639 38.49 14.83 -24.85
C LEU A 639 39.91 15.32 -25.21
N VAL A 640 40.47 16.26 -24.46
CA VAL A 640 41.85 16.70 -24.60
C VAL A 640 42.81 15.56 -24.32
N GLN A 641 42.54 14.75 -23.28
CA GLN A 641 43.39 13.60 -22.95
C GLN A 641 43.37 12.56 -24.07
N SER A 642 42.21 12.27 -24.65
CA SER A 642 42.09 11.35 -25.80
C SER A 642 42.85 11.85 -27.02
N VAL A 643 42.77 13.15 -27.32
CA VAL A 643 43.54 13.78 -28.41
C VAL A 643 45.05 13.76 -28.16
N VAL A 644 45.47 13.95 -26.91
CA VAL A 644 46.88 13.83 -26.50
C VAL A 644 47.38 12.40 -26.67
N ASP A 645 46.59 11.41 -26.32
CA ASP A 645 46.97 10.00 -26.43
C ASP A 645 47.00 9.55 -27.92
N GLU A 646 46.04 10.00 -28.75
CA GLU A 646 46.11 9.81 -30.18
C GLU A 646 47.33 10.48 -30.82
N ASN A 647 47.68 11.69 -30.41
CA ASN A 647 48.90 12.37 -30.87
C ASN A 647 50.17 11.63 -30.46
N LYS A 648 50.21 11.04 -29.25
CA LYS A 648 51.32 10.18 -28.84
C LYS A 648 51.44 8.93 -29.68
N GLU A 649 50.33 8.28 -29.99
CA GLU A 649 50.33 7.11 -30.89
C GLU A 649 50.74 7.47 -32.31
N LEU A 650 50.26 8.60 -32.82
CA LEU A 650 50.68 9.09 -34.15
C LEU A 650 52.18 9.44 -34.23
N LYS A 651 52.72 10.07 -33.17
CA LYS A 651 54.15 10.30 -33.06
C LYS A 651 54.96 9.01 -33.00
N ALA A 652 54.55 8.04 -32.20
CA ALA A 652 55.19 6.74 -32.13
C ALA A 652 55.14 5.98 -33.49
N ARG A 653 54.06 6.11 -34.23
CA ARG A 653 53.95 5.54 -35.59
C ARG A 653 54.81 6.28 -36.62
N LEU A 654 55.07 7.58 -36.46
CA LEU A 654 55.95 8.36 -37.32
C LEU A 654 57.44 8.10 -37.01
N GLU A 655 57.79 7.87 -35.76
CA GLU A 655 59.16 7.51 -35.32
C GLU A 655 59.53 6.06 -35.65
N ALA A 656 58.53 5.18 -35.86
CA ALA A 656 58.70 3.79 -36.29
C ALA A 656 58.76 3.58 -37.82
N LYS A 657 58.56 4.64 -38.63
CA LYS A 657 58.79 4.69 -40.06
C LYS A 657 60.11 5.37 -40.39
#